data_07a8989dfd898530d01ec47ee8ddc091
#
_entry.id   07a8989dfd898530d01ec47ee8ddc091
#
_cell.length_a   1.000
_cell.length_b   1.000
_cell.length_c   1.000
_cell.angle_alpha   90.00
_cell.angle_beta   90.00
_cell.angle_gamma   90.00
#
_symmetry.space_group_name_H-M   'P 1'
#
loop_
_entity.id
_entity.type
_entity.pdbx_description
1 polymer ?
#
loop_
_entity_poly.entity_id
_entity_poly.type
_entity_poly.pdbx_seq_one_letter_code
_entity_poly.pdbx_strand_id
1 'polypeptide(L)'
;MPKKWNTAVTRFKHLFSPLDLRGLEIRNRILSTGHQTYLAQGGLVGDDFIAYHEARARGGAGLIVVEAARYHESTLSDSPEIVVSSDDCIPGYRRLAAAVHRHGACIFGQLSHSGRCTRRSQAGMRGVAYAPSAVPDNRFHTMPREMPADLIAEIIEAGGRAATRFAEAGLDGIEVLASHGLLFSQFLNPAVNRRTDRYGGSRENRMRALLEMLATVRRSIPGRMILGIRISAEEVESDGLDADEIEAVCRELAQLKAIDYVNTTLGSMSGLGGSIHVVPPMEINHAYVAPKAARLRQATGLPVFVAGRINQPQIAEQVLAAGQADMCGMTRALISDPEMANKAKAGRPQDIRACIACNQACIGHYHAGYSISCIQNPAAGRELLFGSTASAAHPGWVLVAGGGPAGMKAAVTAAERGHKVVLCEAAARLGGQALLAQMLPGRAEFGGLITNLEQELANLGVEIRLQTAVDHRLVEALAPDAVIIATGARPYLPEIEGRESAHAVDAWAAIRDEANIGSRVVIADWRCDWIGMGLAEKLALAGRHVRLAVNGLHAGQNLQMYLRDHWAAKLHRLGVEVIPYARLYGLDEGTAYFMHIVSGEAIVCEHVDTTVLALGHEPQTALESELRDMGLRIEIAGDCLSPRSAEEAVYEGMLAGRAV
;
A
#
# COMPACT_ATOMS: atom_id res chain seq x y z
N MET A 1 13.74 26.12 30.45
CA MET A 1 13.96 24.97 31.33
C MET A 1 13.80 23.72 30.45
N PRO A 2 14.76 22.79 30.40
CA PRO A 2 14.59 21.57 29.59
C PRO A 2 13.49 20.70 30.22
N LYS A 3 12.49 20.35 29.43
CA LYS A 3 11.45 19.40 29.83
C LYS A 3 12.09 18.03 30.10
N LYS A 4 12.14 17.60 31.36
CA LYS A 4 12.53 16.25 31.75
C LYS A 4 11.49 15.28 31.19
N TRP A 5 11.86 14.56 30.15
CA TRP A 5 11.08 13.44 29.64
C TRP A 5 11.13 12.31 30.67
N ASN A 6 9.97 11.87 31.11
CA ASN A 6 9.84 10.78 32.08
C ASN A 6 10.35 9.48 31.43
N THR A 7 11.51 8.98 31.85
CA THR A 7 12.16 7.78 31.32
C THR A 7 11.49 6.53 31.92
N ALA A 8 10.26 6.25 31.53
CA ALA A 8 9.79 4.86 31.60
C ALA A 8 10.71 4.04 30.67
N VAL A 9 11.32 2.98 31.17
CA VAL A 9 12.23 2.11 30.39
C VAL A 9 11.43 1.52 29.22
N THR A 10 11.52 2.14 28.05
CA THR A 10 10.82 1.64 26.87
C THR A 10 11.51 0.34 26.40
N ARG A 11 10.72 -0.67 26.07
CA ARG A 11 11.19 -1.94 25.50
C ARG A 11 12.00 -1.73 24.19
N PHE A 12 11.79 -0.59 23.51
CA PHE A 12 12.37 -0.23 22.21
C PHE A 12 13.33 0.97 22.36
N LYS A 13 14.48 0.74 23.00
CA LYS A 13 15.44 1.80 23.37
C LYS A 13 16.03 2.54 22.18
N HIS A 14 16.41 1.81 21.12
CA HIS A 14 17.00 2.40 19.93
C HIS A 14 15.98 3.15 19.11
N LEU A 15 14.76 2.59 18.96
CA LEU A 15 13.68 3.21 18.20
C LEU A 15 13.25 4.56 18.77
N PHE A 16 13.25 4.70 20.09
CA PHE A 16 12.84 5.92 20.79
C PHE A 16 14.03 6.81 21.24
N SER A 17 15.25 6.49 20.81
CA SER A 17 16.39 7.41 21.00
C SER A 17 16.30 8.58 20.00
N PRO A 18 16.68 9.81 20.39
CA PRO A 18 16.73 10.93 19.45
C PRO A 18 17.83 10.74 18.41
N LEU A 19 17.70 11.43 17.28
CA LEU A 19 18.73 11.56 16.26
C LEU A 19 19.08 13.04 16.10
N ASP A 20 20.33 13.41 16.28
CA ASP A 20 20.84 14.70 15.84
C ASP A 20 21.24 14.62 14.36
N LEU A 21 20.66 15.49 13.54
CA LEU A 21 20.98 15.64 12.13
C LEU A 21 21.44 17.07 11.89
N ARG A 22 22.75 17.32 12.00
CA ARG A 22 23.36 18.66 11.89
C ARG A 22 22.72 19.72 12.80
N GLY A 23 22.42 19.37 14.04
CA GLY A 23 21.81 20.26 15.02
C GLY A 23 20.28 20.30 14.96
N LEU A 24 19.63 19.59 14.04
CA LEU A 24 18.21 19.30 14.08
C LEU A 24 17.99 18.04 14.90
N GLU A 25 17.36 18.16 16.06
CA GLU A 25 16.98 17.01 16.89
C GLU A 25 15.66 16.39 16.40
N ILE A 26 15.72 15.14 15.95
CA ILE A 26 14.55 14.31 15.63
C ILE A 26 14.28 13.41 16.84
N ARG A 27 13.08 13.53 17.43
CA ARG A 27 12.71 12.95 18.74
C ARG A 27 12.78 11.43 18.87
N ASN A 28 12.76 10.69 17.75
CA ASN A 28 12.89 9.23 17.67
C ASN A 28 13.28 8.78 16.25
N ARG A 29 13.46 7.49 16.04
CA ARG A 29 13.92 6.89 14.78
C ARG A 29 12.79 6.43 13.84
N ILE A 30 11.56 6.92 14.02
CA ILE A 30 10.39 6.55 13.23
C ILE A 30 10.16 7.58 12.13
N LEU A 31 10.25 7.13 10.88
CA LEU A 31 10.09 7.94 9.68
C LEU A 31 8.82 7.55 8.91
N SER A 32 7.97 8.53 8.58
CA SER A 32 7.01 8.43 7.48
C SER A 32 7.69 8.91 6.21
N THR A 33 8.06 8.00 5.29
CA THR A 33 8.71 8.37 4.03
C THR A 33 7.74 9.02 3.07
N GLY A 34 8.23 9.80 2.12
CA GLY A 34 7.43 10.35 1.02
C GLY A 34 6.67 9.24 0.28
N HIS A 35 5.37 9.42 0.14
CA HIS A 35 4.46 8.50 -0.56
C HIS A 35 3.25 9.27 -1.07
N GLN A 36 2.76 8.95 -2.25
CA GLN A 36 1.65 9.66 -2.87
C GLN A 36 0.34 9.36 -2.15
N THR A 37 -0.37 10.41 -1.77
CA THR A 37 -1.65 10.32 -1.06
C THR A 37 -2.86 10.62 -1.94
N TYR A 38 -2.69 11.38 -3.01
CA TYR A 38 -3.78 11.92 -3.82
C TYR A 38 -4.83 12.71 -3.02
N LEU A 39 -4.38 13.41 -1.97
CA LEU A 39 -5.18 14.31 -1.14
C LEU A 39 -4.99 15.79 -1.52
N ALA A 40 -4.11 16.09 -2.47
CA ALA A 40 -3.92 17.45 -2.96
C ALA A 40 -5.16 17.93 -3.72
N GLN A 41 -5.51 19.19 -3.53
CA GLN A 41 -6.62 19.86 -4.20
C GLN A 41 -6.05 20.88 -5.19
N GLY A 42 -6.21 20.62 -6.49
CA GLY A 42 -5.60 21.45 -7.53
C GLY A 42 -4.06 21.52 -7.43
N GLY A 43 -3.42 20.46 -6.96
CA GLY A 43 -1.97 20.41 -6.73
C GLY A 43 -1.50 21.09 -5.44
N LEU A 44 -2.39 21.61 -4.61
CA LEU A 44 -2.06 22.35 -3.39
C LEU A 44 -2.39 21.57 -2.12
N VAL A 45 -1.72 21.92 -1.04
CA VAL A 45 -1.95 21.37 0.31
C VAL A 45 -3.27 21.88 0.86
N GLY A 46 -4.28 21.00 0.92
CA GLY A 46 -5.60 21.25 1.53
C GLY A 46 -5.73 20.68 2.95
N ASP A 47 -6.93 20.78 3.52
CA ASP A 47 -7.19 20.37 4.91
C ASP A 47 -7.09 18.85 5.10
N ASP A 48 -7.58 18.04 4.16
CA ASP A 48 -7.44 16.58 4.20
C ASP A 48 -5.97 16.15 4.22
N PHE A 49 -5.14 16.80 3.40
CA PHE A 49 -3.70 16.57 3.34
C PHE A 49 -3.02 16.89 4.68
N ILE A 50 -3.39 18.04 5.29
CA ILE A 50 -2.88 18.44 6.59
C ILE A 50 -3.30 17.45 7.68
N ALA A 51 -4.58 17.09 7.74
CA ALA A 51 -5.11 16.16 8.73
C ALA A 51 -4.45 14.78 8.66
N TYR A 52 -4.20 14.30 7.44
CA TYR A 52 -3.48 13.06 7.19
C TYR A 52 -2.08 13.05 7.83
N HIS A 53 -1.26 14.05 7.56
CA HIS A 53 0.10 14.12 8.10
C HIS A 53 0.13 14.47 9.59
N GLU A 54 -0.77 15.35 10.04
CA GLU A 54 -0.91 15.71 11.46
C GLU A 54 -1.25 14.49 12.33
N ALA A 55 -2.13 13.59 11.84
CA ALA A 55 -2.47 12.37 12.57
C ALA A 55 -1.22 11.52 12.87
N ARG A 56 -0.30 11.38 11.94
CA ARG A 56 0.97 10.64 12.11
C ARG A 56 1.95 11.36 13.04
N ALA A 57 2.02 12.70 12.95
CA ALA A 57 2.83 13.50 13.87
C ALA A 57 2.30 13.37 15.31
N ARG A 58 0.98 13.52 15.52
CA ARG A 58 0.30 13.33 16.80
C ARG A 58 0.51 11.92 17.34
N GLY A 59 0.44 10.91 16.47
CA GLY A 59 0.65 9.50 16.80
C GLY A 59 2.09 9.12 17.09
N GLY A 60 3.03 10.07 17.03
CA GLY A 60 4.39 9.90 17.55
C GLY A 60 5.50 9.71 16.52
N ALA A 61 5.25 9.82 15.23
CA ALA A 61 6.33 9.80 14.22
C ALA A 61 7.36 10.92 14.51
N GLY A 62 8.65 10.61 14.36
CA GLY A 62 9.74 11.56 14.58
C GLY A 62 9.98 12.48 13.39
N LEU A 63 9.90 11.93 12.20
CA LEU A 63 10.11 12.66 10.95
C LEU A 63 9.01 12.28 9.93
N ILE A 64 8.50 13.28 9.24
CA ILE A 64 7.60 13.13 8.10
C ILE A 64 8.29 13.72 6.87
N VAL A 65 8.55 12.91 5.86
CA VAL A 65 8.88 13.37 4.51
C VAL A 65 7.56 13.41 3.74
N VAL A 66 7.20 14.59 3.25
CA VAL A 66 5.98 14.80 2.45
C VAL A 66 6.13 14.09 1.10
N GLU A 67 5.03 13.75 0.46
CA GLU A 67 5.05 13.11 -0.84
C GLU A 67 5.82 13.89 -1.91
N ALA A 68 6.21 13.17 -2.97
CA ALA A 68 7.02 13.69 -4.07
C ALA A 68 6.32 14.86 -4.79
N ALA A 69 6.80 16.09 -4.55
CA ALA A 69 6.27 17.31 -5.15
C ALA A 69 6.84 17.56 -6.54
N ARG A 70 5.95 17.92 -7.48
CA ARG A 70 6.32 18.32 -8.85
C ARG A 70 6.70 19.79 -8.87
N TYR A 71 7.86 20.10 -9.41
CA TYR A 71 8.44 21.45 -9.31
C TYR A 71 8.71 22.14 -10.66
N HIS A 72 8.52 21.43 -11.80
CA HIS A 72 8.76 21.94 -13.14
C HIS A 72 7.66 21.50 -14.09
N GLU A 73 7.29 22.35 -15.07
CA GLU A 73 6.19 22.11 -16.00
C GLU A 73 6.35 20.80 -16.79
N SER A 74 7.57 20.42 -17.18
CA SER A 74 7.83 19.18 -17.91
C SER A 74 7.53 17.89 -17.13
N THR A 75 7.18 18.00 -15.85
CA THR A 75 6.76 16.86 -15.00
C THR A 75 5.39 17.04 -14.37
N LEU A 76 4.70 18.17 -14.61
CA LEU A 76 3.32 18.38 -14.15
C LEU A 76 2.35 17.44 -14.87
N SER A 77 1.27 17.14 -14.22
CA SER A 77 0.19 16.29 -14.76
C SER A 77 -1.15 16.71 -14.16
N ASP A 78 -2.26 16.27 -14.80
CA ASP A 78 -3.62 16.50 -14.33
C ASP A 78 -3.99 15.61 -13.10
N SER A 79 -3.06 14.76 -12.62
CA SER A 79 -3.29 13.93 -11.44
C SER A 79 -3.24 14.76 -10.15
N PRO A 80 -3.93 14.34 -9.07
CA PRO A 80 -3.97 15.04 -7.79
C PRO A 80 -2.65 14.87 -6.99
N GLU A 81 -1.51 15.11 -7.66
CA GLU A 81 -0.18 15.16 -7.06
C GLU A 81 0.12 16.58 -6.57
N ILE A 82 0.90 16.67 -5.52
CA ILE A 82 1.29 17.94 -4.95
C ILE A 82 2.30 18.66 -5.86
N VAL A 83 2.14 19.97 -5.97
CA VAL A 83 2.95 20.84 -6.85
C VAL A 83 3.63 21.92 -6.01
N VAL A 84 4.87 22.27 -6.38
CA VAL A 84 5.67 23.31 -5.73
C VAL A 84 6.32 24.25 -6.77
N SER A 85 5.68 24.36 -7.94
CA SER A 85 6.19 25.18 -9.07
C SER A 85 5.87 26.67 -8.95
N SER A 86 4.89 27.07 -8.13
CA SER A 86 4.49 28.47 -7.87
C SER A 86 4.44 28.79 -6.38
N ASP A 87 4.43 30.10 -6.03
CA ASP A 87 4.37 30.57 -4.65
C ASP A 87 3.02 30.29 -3.97
N ASP A 88 1.98 29.96 -4.75
CA ASP A 88 0.65 29.59 -4.25
C ASP A 88 0.69 28.37 -3.31
N CYS A 89 1.73 27.54 -3.40
CA CYS A 89 1.91 26.39 -2.52
C CYS A 89 2.34 26.79 -1.10
N ILE A 90 2.97 27.96 -0.90
CA ILE A 90 3.59 28.37 0.37
C ILE A 90 2.60 28.41 1.53
N PRO A 91 1.40 29.03 1.42
CA PRO A 91 0.45 29.06 2.53
C PRO A 91 0.01 27.67 3.02
N GLY A 92 -0.24 26.75 2.10
CA GLY A 92 -0.63 25.37 2.39
C GLY A 92 0.48 24.61 3.13
N TYR A 93 1.72 24.66 2.61
CA TYR A 93 2.87 24.04 3.27
C TYR A 93 3.18 24.65 4.64
N ARG A 94 3.00 25.96 4.82
CA ARG A 94 3.17 26.63 6.12
C ARG A 94 2.18 26.12 7.16
N ARG A 95 0.92 25.95 6.78
CA ARG A 95 -0.10 25.33 7.65
C ARG A 95 0.24 23.89 8.00
N LEU A 96 0.70 23.12 7.02
CA LEU A 96 1.14 21.73 7.22
C LEU A 96 2.33 21.65 8.17
N ALA A 97 3.38 22.46 7.96
CA ALA A 97 4.55 22.50 8.82
C ALA A 97 4.15 22.85 10.27
N ALA A 98 3.32 23.87 10.46
CA ALA A 98 2.81 24.26 11.78
C ALA A 98 2.00 23.12 12.45
N ALA A 99 1.19 22.37 11.70
CA ALA A 99 0.42 21.24 12.21
C ALA A 99 1.33 20.10 12.67
N VAL A 100 2.36 19.77 11.91
CA VAL A 100 3.33 18.71 12.26
C VAL A 100 4.21 19.11 13.43
N HIS A 101 4.74 20.33 13.43
CA HIS A 101 5.60 20.87 14.50
C HIS A 101 4.88 20.98 15.85
N ARG A 102 3.57 21.25 15.87
CA ARG A 102 2.74 21.30 17.08
C ARG A 102 2.85 20.02 17.91
N HIS A 103 3.07 18.91 17.24
CA HIS A 103 3.24 17.58 17.86
C HIS A 103 4.72 17.19 18.07
N GLY A 104 5.68 18.08 17.77
CA GLY A 104 7.12 17.83 17.97
C GLY A 104 7.74 16.87 16.96
N ALA A 105 7.16 16.69 15.81
CA ALA A 105 7.76 15.98 14.67
C ALA A 105 8.45 16.97 13.74
N CYS A 106 9.51 16.53 13.04
CA CYS A 106 10.13 17.27 11.95
C CYS A 106 9.43 16.97 10.62
N ILE A 107 9.54 17.91 9.66
CA ILE A 107 8.92 17.77 8.34
C ILE A 107 9.88 18.18 7.21
N PHE A 108 10.05 17.29 6.21
CA PHE A 108 10.87 17.55 5.03
C PHE A 108 10.00 17.53 3.77
N GLY A 109 10.32 18.40 2.80
CA GLY A 109 9.75 18.37 1.45
C GLY A 109 10.53 17.42 0.56
N GLN A 110 9.87 16.78 -0.41
CA GLN A 110 10.53 15.92 -1.39
C GLN A 110 10.37 16.46 -2.81
N LEU A 111 11.49 16.70 -3.52
CA LEU A 111 11.51 17.19 -4.90
C LEU A 111 11.60 16.02 -5.88
N SER A 112 10.70 15.98 -6.84
CA SER A 112 10.59 14.88 -7.81
C SER A 112 10.33 15.35 -9.23
N HIS A 113 10.98 14.65 -10.19
CA HIS A 113 10.72 14.75 -11.61
C HIS A 113 10.64 13.35 -12.22
N SER A 114 9.56 13.06 -12.96
CA SER A 114 9.28 11.71 -13.47
C SER A 114 10.29 11.23 -14.52
N GLY A 115 10.89 12.16 -15.27
CA GLY A 115 11.68 11.76 -16.43
C GLY A 115 10.81 11.03 -17.47
N ARG A 116 11.27 9.86 -17.94
CA ARG A 116 10.53 9.01 -18.90
C ARG A 116 9.37 8.23 -18.27
N CYS A 117 9.34 8.11 -16.96
CA CYS A 117 8.33 7.32 -16.23
C CYS A 117 7.00 8.08 -16.12
N THR A 118 6.36 8.40 -17.26
CA THR A 118 5.10 9.13 -17.29
C THR A 118 4.12 8.56 -18.31
N ARG A 119 2.84 8.45 -17.92
CA ARG A 119 1.69 8.21 -18.81
C ARG A 119 0.59 9.23 -18.59
N ARG A 120 0.84 10.18 -17.69
CA ARG A 120 -0.22 11.03 -17.16
C ARG A 120 -0.63 12.07 -18.19
N SER A 121 -1.90 12.43 -18.13
CA SER A 121 -2.46 13.52 -18.90
C SER A 121 -1.88 14.86 -18.45
N GLN A 122 -1.65 15.73 -19.41
CA GLN A 122 -1.36 17.14 -19.22
C GLN A 122 -2.26 17.93 -20.16
N ALA A 123 -3.16 18.73 -19.59
CA ALA A 123 -4.20 19.42 -20.33
C ALA A 123 -5.03 18.51 -21.27
N GLY A 124 -5.39 17.31 -20.76
CA GLY A 124 -6.17 16.32 -21.51
C GLY A 124 -5.41 15.53 -22.58
N MET A 125 -4.11 15.76 -22.73
CA MET A 125 -3.24 15.09 -23.70
C MET A 125 -2.10 14.35 -22.99
N ARG A 126 -1.45 13.41 -23.68
CA ARG A 126 -0.22 12.82 -23.15
C ARG A 126 0.88 13.89 -23.14
N GLY A 127 1.43 14.13 -21.95
CA GLY A 127 2.57 15.03 -21.78
C GLY A 127 3.82 14.53 -22.51
N VAL A 128 4.71 15.44 -22.86
CA VAL A 128 6.01 15.08 -23.45
C VAL A 128 6.90 14.50 -22.35
N ALA A 129 7.32 13.25 -22.51
CA ALA A 129 8.29 12.65 -21.64
C ALA A 129 9.70 13.09 -22.02
N TYR A 130 10.49 13.50 -21.04
CA TYR A 130 11.90 13.87 -21.22
C TYR A 130 12.80 12.93 -20.41
N ALA A 131 13.95 12.58 -20.95
CA ALA A 131 14.96 11.73 -20.30
C ALA A 131 16.38 12.15 -20.69
N PRO A 132 17.43 11.64 -20.03
CA PRO A 132 18.80 11.88 -20.46
C PRO A 132 19.04 11.51 -21.93
N SER A 133 18.42 10.43 -22.39
CA SER A 133 18.48 9.99 -23.80
C SER A 133 17.14 9.37 -24.24
N ALA A 134 16.95 9.23 -25.56
CA ALA A 134 15.76 8.64 -26.16
C ALA A 134 15.74 7.10 -26.01
N VAL A 135 15.68 6.62 -24.75
CA VAL A 135 15.57 5.20 -24.40
C VAL A 135 14.15 4.92 -23.87
N PRO A 136 13.41 3.96 -24.46
CA PRO A 136 12.01 3.73 -24.10
C PRO A 136 11.86 3.26 -22.65
N ASP A 137 10.72 3.61 -22.05
CA ASP A 137 10.30 3.04 -20.77
C ASP A 137 9.41 1.82 -21.03
N ASN A 138 9.84 0.66 -20.52
CA ASN A 138 9.19 -0.63 -20.80
C ASN A 138 7.86 -0.81 -20.07
N ARG A 139 7.65 -0.13 -18.93
CA ARG A 139 6.40 -0.19 -18.18
C ARG A 139 5.35 0.73 -18.75
N PHE A 140 5.74 1.97 -19.02
CA PHE A 140 4.80 3.00 -19.48
C PHE A 140 4.66 3.06 -21.01
N HIS A 141 5.47 2.27 -21.75
CA HIS A 141 5.54 2.27 -23.22
C HIS A 141 5.68 3.71 -23.77
N THR A 142 6.58 4.46 -23.14
CA THR A 142 6.84 5.86 -23.47
C THR A 142 8.20 5.98 -24.13
N MET A 143 8.25 6.60 -25.32
CA MET A 143 9.51 7.02 -25.95
C MET A 143 9.78 8.46 -25.55
N PRO A 144 10.78 8.74 -24.70
CA PRO A 144 11.08 10.08 -24.27
C PRO A 144 11.86 10.85 -25.35
N ARG A 145 11.74 12.17 -25.29
CA ARG A 145 12.67 13.07 -25.96
C ARG A 145 13.93 13.23 -25.11
N GLU A 146 15.11 13.19 -25.75
CA GLU A 146 16.35 13.55 -25.08
C GLU A 146 16.30 15.01 -24.61
N MET A 147 16.68 15.25 -23.33
CA MET A 147 16.72 16.60 -22.76
C MET A 147 17.84 17.42 -23.41
N PRO A 148 17.57 18.58 -24.00
CA PRO A 148 18.63 19.53 -24.33
C PRO A 148 19.26 20.10 -23.04
N ALA A 149 20.49 20.60 -23.16
CA ALA A 149 21.26 21.04 -21.98
C ALA A 149 20.65 22.25 -21.26
N ASP A 150 19.98 23.13 -21.99
CA ASP A 150 19.23 24.26 -21.45
C ASP A 150 18.03 23.83 -20.61
N LEU A 151 17.29 22.81 -21.05
CA LEU A 151 16.19 22.23 -20.24
C LEU A 151 16.71 21.57 -18.96
N ILE A 152 17.89 20.90 -19.00
CA ILE A 152 18.51 20.34 -17.79
C ILE A 152 18.80 21.48 -16.79
N ALA A 153 19.39 22.58 -17.27
CA ALA A 153 19.69 23.74 -16.42
C ALA A 153 18.42 24.37 -15.86
N GLU A 154 17.37 24.52 -16.67
CA GLU A 154 16.06 25.06 -16.26
C GLU A 154 15.40 24.22 -15.16
N ILE A 155 15.42 22.89 -15.30
CA ILE A 155 14.91 21.94 -14.28
C ILE A 155 15.68 22.08 -12.97
N ILE A 156 17.01 22.23 -13.03
CA ILE A 156 17.85 22.41 -11.85
C ILE A 156 17.53 23.73 -11.13
N GLU A 157 17.41 24.83 -11.88
CA GLU A 157 17.04 26.12 -11.30
C GLU A 157 15.62 26.14 -10.73
N ALA A 158 14.67 25.43 -11.38
CA ALA A 158 13.32 25.25 -10.84
C ALA A 158 13.34 24.48 -9.51
N GLY A 159 14.22 23.49 -9.37
CA GLY A 159 14.44 22.79 -8.11
C GLY A 159 14.95 23.72 -6.99
N GLY A 160 15.84 24.65 -7.31
CA GLY A 160 16.27 25.70 -6.38
C GLY A 160 15.13 26.62 -5.93
N ARG A 161 14.31 27.08 -6.87
CA ARG A 161 13.12 27.89 -6.54
C ARG A 161 12.12 27.12 -5.67
N ALA A 162 11.89 25.84 -5.94
CA ALA A 162 11.05 24.98 -5.13
C ALA A 162 11.60 24.80 -3.71
N ALA A 163 12.92 24.67 -3.59
CA ALA A 163 13.59 24.59 -2.29
C ALA A 163 13.42 25.88 -1.46
N THR A 164 13.50 27.06 -2.09
CA THR A 164 13.20 28.34 -1.45
C THR A 164 11.76 28.37 -0.90
N ARG A 165 10.75 27.90 -1.65
CA ARG A 165 9.36 27.83 -1.21
C ARG A 165 9.18 26.93 0.02
N PHE A 166 9.84 25.78 0.06
CA PHE A 166 9.84 24.93 1.25
C PHE A 166 10.46 25.60 2.47
N ALA A 167 11.57 26.32 2.28
CA ALA A 167 12.22 27.07 3.35
C ALA A 167 11.32 28.22 3.88
N GLU A 168 10.67 28.98 3.00
CA GLU A 168 9.73 30.05 3.35
C GLU A 168 8.45 29.51 4.04
N ALA A 169 8.04 28.30 3.70
CA ALA A 169 6.94 27.60 4.35
C ALA A 169 7.31 27.05 5.74
N GLY A 170 8.61 27.05 6.10
CA GLY A 170 9.09 26.63 7.42
C GLY A 170 9.31 25.12 7.56
N LEU A 171 9.60 24.40 6.46
CA LEU A 171 10.01 23.00 6.53
C LEU A 171 11.45 22.90 7.09
N ASP A 172 11.78 21.78 7.74
CA ASP A 172 13.08 21.56 8.38
C ASP A 172 14.14 21.02 7.43
N GLY A 173 13.74 20.42 6.31
CA GLY A 173 14.66 19.82 5.34
C GLY A 173 14.03 19.54 3.98
N ILE A 174 14.90 19.13 3.06
CA ILE A 174 14.56 18.75 1.69
C ILE A 174 15.20 17.41 1.35
N GLU A 175 14.45 16.58 0.65
CA GLU A 175 14.91 15.33 0.07
C GLU A 175 14.81 15.40 -1.46
N VAL A 176 15.93 15.22 -2.17
CA VAL A 176 15.94 15.10 -3.63
C VAL A 176 15.73 13.64 -4.00
N LEU A 177 14.74 13.37 -4.85
CA LEU A 177 14.40 12.01 -5.25
C LEU A 177 15.29 11.53 -6.41
N ALA A 178 16.18 10.60 -6.11
CA ALA A 178 17.09 9.94 -7.06
C ALA A 178 16.89 8.41 -7.08
N SER A 179 15.66 7.94 -6.84
CA SER A 179 15.29 6.53 -6.75
C SER A 179 14.17 6.16 -7.73
N HIS A 180 13.82 4.89 -7.72
CA HIS A 180 12.64 4.33 -8.41
C HIS A 180 12.65 4.48 -9.94
N GLY A 181 13.82 4.67 -10.57
CA GLY A 181 13.91 4.88 -12.01
C GLY A 181 13.44 6.26 -12.48
N LEU A 182 13.32 7.26 -11.56
CA LEU A 182 12.94 8.63 -11.87
C LEU A 182 14.14 9.45 -12.40
N LEU A 183 13.95 10.73 -12.72
CA LEU A 183 14.89 11.52 -13.54
C LEU A 183 16.36 11.38 -13.13
N PHE A 184 16.71 11.61 -11.86
CA PHE A 184 18.11 11.53 -11.44
C PHE A 184 18.65 10.09 -11.42
N SER A 185 17.82 9.09 -11.13
CA SER A 185 18.15 7.69 -11.33
C SER A 185 18.44 7.39 -12.81
N GLN A 186 17.64 7.97 -13.74
CA GLN A 186 17.87 7.83 -15.18
C GLN A 186 19.19 8.45 -15.63
N PHE A 187 19.59 9.60 -15.07
CA PHE A 187 20.90 10.18 -15.35
C PHE A 187 22.06 9.30 -14.87
N LEU A 188 21.93 8.69 -13.70
CA LEU A 188 22.94 7.80 -13.12
C LEU A 188 23.10 6.49 -13.92
N ASN A 189 22.01 5.96 -14.50
CA ASN A 189 21.98 4.65 -15.15
C ASN A 189 22.59 4.69 -16.56
N PRO A 190 23.72 3.99 -16.83
CA PRO A 190 24.37 3.99 -18.14
C PRO A 190 23.54 3.31 -19.25
N ALA A 191 22.61 2.42 -18.90
CA ALA A 191 21.71 1.80 -19.89
C ALA A 191 20.67 2.81 -20.42
N VAL A 192 20.30 3.80 -19.61
CA VAL A 192 19.33 4.85 -19.93
C VAL A 192 20.00 6.12 -20.41
N ASN A 193 21.09 6.52 -19.77
CA ASN A 193 21.87 7.72 -20.10
C ASN A 193 22.97 7.38 -21.10
N ARG A 194 22.68 7.53 -22.39
CA ARG A 194 23.58 7.29 -23.53
C ARG A 194 24.18 8.58 -24.07
N ARG A 195 24.17 9.67 -23.30
CA ARG A 195 24.71 10.96 -23.70
C ARG A 195 26.23 10.90 -23.88
N THR A 196 26.73 11.70 -24.80
CA THR A 196 28.16 11.89 -25.07
C THR A 196 28.70 13.27 -24.66
N ASP A 197 27.81 14.10 -24.08
CA ASP A 197 28.16 15.42 -23.55
C ASP A 197 28.59 15.32 -22.05
N ARG A 198 28.71 16.49 -21.41
CA ARG A 198 29.12 16.61 -19.99
C ARG A 198 28.19 15.91 -18.98
N TYR A 199 27.01 15.45 -19.39
CA TYR A 199 26.02 14.76 -18.53
C TYR A 199 25.97 13.25 -18.75
N GLY A 200 26.84 12.66 -19.60
CA GLY A 200 26.84 11.23 -19.90
C GLY A 200 28.23 10.62 -20.03
N GLY A 201 28.31 9.32 -20.25
CA GLY A 201 29.53 8.54 -20.33
C GLY A 201 30.07 8.12 -18.96
N SER A 202 31.10 8.78 -18.42
CA SER A 202 31.70 8.43 -17.14
C SER A 202 30.72 8.61 -15.97
N ARG A 203 30.96 7.91 -14.84
CA ARG A 203 30.16 8.08 -13.60
C ARG A 203 30.11 9.54 -13.18
N GLU A 204 31.22 10.23 -13.17
CA GLU A 204 31.33 11.66 -12.86
C GLU A 204 30.35 12.50 -13.69
N ASN A 205 30.30 12.26 -15.01
CA ASN A 205 29.40 12.99 -15.90
C ASN A 205 27.92 12.60 -15.67
N ARG A 206 27.63 11.31 -15.44
CA ARG A 206 26.27 10.85 -15.12
C ARG A 206 25.76 11.41 -13.79
N MET A 207 26.63 11.64 -12.81
CA MET A 207 26.30 12.27 -11.52
C MET A 207 26.10 13.78 -11.63
N ARG A 208 26.59 14.43 -12.68
CA ARG A 208 26.66 15.91 -12.80
C ARG A 208 25.29 16.56 -12.62
N ALA A 209 24.24 16.07 -13.26
CA ALA A 209 22.90 16.65 -13.12
C ALA A 209 22.39 16.60 -11.67
N LEU A 210 22.63 15.48 -10.96
CA LEU A 210 22.29 15.34 -9.54
C LEU A 210 23.15 16.27 -8.67
N LEU A 211 24.45 16.37 -8.91
CA LEU A 211 25.34 17.25 -8.16
C LEU A 211 24.98 18.73 -8.35
N GLU A 212 24.69 19.15 -9.58
CA GLU A 212 24.25 20.51 -9.88
C GLU A 212 22.89 20.81 -9.20
N MET A 213 21.96 19.86 -9.18
CA MET A 213 20.68 19.98 -8.45
C MET A 213 20.91 20.15 -6.95
N LEU A 214 21.72 19.28 -6.33
CA LEU A 214 22.01 19.34 -4.90
C LEU A 214 22.72 20.65 -4.53
N ALA A 215 23.68 21.09 -5.34
CA ALA A 215 24.37 22.36 -5.12
C ALA A 215 23.41 23.57 -5.24
N THR A 216 22.50 23.56 -6.21
CA THR A 216 21.50 24.61 -6.38
C THR A 216 20.52 24.65 -5.23
N VAL A 217 19.98 23.49 -4.81
CA VAL A 217 19.11 23.39 -3.63
C VAL A 217 19.85 23.88 -2.37
N ARG A 218 21.08 23.47 -2.15
CA ARG A 218 21.88 23.90 -0.99
C ARG A 218 22.09 25.42 -0.93
N ARG A 219 22.31 26.07 -2.08
CA ARG A 219 22.43 27.55 -2.16
C ARG A 219 21.10 28.26 -1.91
N SER A 220 19.98 27.60 -2.21
CA SER A 220 18.64 28.19 -2.14
C SER A 220 17.98 28.09 -0.75
N ILE A 221 18.62 27.37 0.20
CA ILE A 221 18.06 27.12 1.54
C ILE A 221 18.97 27.66 2.66
N PRO A 222 18.41 27.99 3.83
CA PRO A 222 19.20 28.35 5.01
C PRO A 222 20.19 27.25 5.41
N GLY A 223 21.39 27.64 5.86
CA GLY A 223 22.47 26.70 6.18
C GLY A 223 22.14 25.66 7.27
N ARG A 224 21.14 25.93 8.11
CA ARG A 224 20.62 25.00 9.13
C ARG A 224 19.66 23.93 8.57
N MET A 225 19.10 24.17 7.38
CA MET A 225 18.11 23.27 6.78
C MET A 225 18.79 22.02 6.24
N ILE A 226 18.19 20.87 6.47
CA ILE A 226 18.74 19.57 6.10
C ILE A 226 18.52 19.32 4.60
N LEU A 227 19.52 18.73 3.94
CA LEU A 227 19.42 18.28 2.55
C LEU A 227 19.86 16.83 2.43
N GLY A 228 19.00 15.97 1.98
CA GLY A 228 19.30 14.57 1.72
C GLY A 228 18.85 14.09 0.36
N ILE A 229 19.11 12.82 0.09
CA ILE A 229 18.63 12.13 -1.10
C ILE A 229 17.82 10.91 -0.71
N ARG A 230 16.83 10.57 -1.57
CA ARG A 230 16.24 9.24 -1.58
C ARG A 230 16.77 8.48 -2.79
N ILE A 231 17.39 7.32 -2.55
CA ILE A 231 18.02 6.52 -3.60
C ILE A 231 17.68 5.03 -3.41
N SER A 232 17.44 4.29 -4.50
CA SER A 232 17.33 2.84 -4.44
C SER A 232 18.72 2.24 -4.25
N ALA A 233 18.92 1.41 -3.22
CA ALA A 233 20.19 0.73 -3.00
C ALA A 233 20.54 -0.24 -4.15
N GLU A 234 19.54 -0.60 -4.94
CA GLU A 234 19.61 -1.38 -6.17
C GLU A 234 18.28 -1.26 -6.91
N GLU A 235 18.26 -1.20 -8.23
CA GLU A 235 17.02 -1.12 -9.02
C GLU A 235 16.36 -2.48 -9.25
N VAL A 236 17.08 -3.58 -9.05
CA VAL A 236 16.61 -4.97 -9.19
C VAL A 236 16.03 -5.25 -10.59
N GLU A 237 16.71 -4.75 -11.60
CA GLU A 237 16.41 -4.93 -13.03
C GLU A 237 17.66 -5.39 -13.77
N SER A 238 17.52 -6.06 -14.90
CA SER A 238 18.66 -6.56 -15.71
C SER A 238 19.57 -5.45 -16.24
N ASP A 239 19.01 -4.29 -16.51
CA ASP A 239 19.67 -3.07 -16.98
C ASP A 239 19.58 -1.92 -15.96
N GLY A 240 19.24 -2.25 -14.72
CA GLY A 240 19.15 -1.33 -13.60
C GLY A 240 20.50 -1.01 -12.96
N LEU A 241 20.52 0.02 -12.12
CA LEU A 241 21.64 0.32 -11.26
C LEU A 241 21.81 -0.77 -10.21
N ASP A 242 22.99 -1.37 -10.16
CA ASP A 242 23.36 -2.35 -9.15
C ASP A 242 23.81 -1.71 -7.83
N ALA A 243 24.00 -2.55 -6.81
CA ALA A 243 24.35 -2.09 -5.47
C ALA A 243 25.76 -1.47 -5.40
N ASP A 244 26.70 -1.90 -6.24
CA ASP A 244 28.07 -1.42 -6.23
C ASP A 244 28.17 -0.02 -6.87
N GLU A 245 27.44 0.21 -7.96
CA GLU A 245 27.35 1.54 -8.59
C GLU A 245 26.67 2.55 -7.65
N ILE A 246 25.57 2.16 -7.00
CA ILE A 246 24.87 3.03 -6.03
C ILE A 246 25.74 3.34 -4.82
N GLU A 247 26.49 2.35 -4.30
CA GLU A 247 27.43 2.59 -3.21
C GLU A 247 28.52 3.59 -3.61
N ALA A 248 29.07 3.46 -4.82
CA ALA A 248 30.09 4.40 -5.33
C ALA A 248 29.52 5.81 -5.48
N VAL A 249 28.32 5.97 -6.02
CA VAL A 249 27.61 7.26 -6.11
C VAL A 249 27.43 7.89 -4.72
N CYS A 250 26.90 7.14 -3.75
CA CYS A 250 26.67 7.64 -2.40
C CYS A 250 27.97 8.02 -1.69
N ARG A 251 29.05 7.26 -1.87
CA ARG A 251 30.39 7.57 -1.33
C ARG A 251 30.92 8.89 -1.88
N GLU A 252 30.79 9.12 -3.18
CA GLU A 252 31.22 10.37 -3.81
C GLU A 252 30.40 11.56 -3.32
N LEU A 253 29.06 11.43 -3.22
CA LEU A 253 28.22 12.48 -2.64
C LEU A 253 28.60 12.83 -1.20
N ALA A 254 28.97 11.84 -0.37
CA ALA A 254 29.44 12.04 0.99
C ALA A 254 30.81 12.75 1.03
N GLN A 255 31.76 12.34 0.19
CA GLN A 255 33.08 12.96 0.09
C GLN A 255 33.01 14.43 -0.32
N LEU A 256 32.08 14.75 -1.25
CA LEU A 256 31.81 16.12 -1.71
C LEU A 256 30.99 16.94 -0.70
N LYS A 257 30.52 16.33 0.41
CA LYS A 257 29.61 16.94 1.39
C LYS A 257 28.35 17.53 0.75
N ALA A 258 27.88 16.89 -0.31
CA ALA A 258 26.73 17.34 -1.09
C ALA A 258 25.40 17.13 -0.35
N ILE A 259 25.35 16.17 0.58
CA ILE A 259 24.16 15.74 1.32
C ILE A 259 24.45 15.54 2.81
N ASP A 260 23.40 15.56 3.62
CA ASP A 260 23.47 15.37 5.07
C ASP A 260 23.03 13.95 5.50
N TYR A 261 22.25 13.25 4.68
CA TYR A 261 21.79 11.88 4.92
C TYR A 261 21.41 11.17 3.61
N VAL A 262 21.32 9.85 3.67
CA VAL A 262 20.81 8.99 2.61
C VAL A 262 19.56 8.28 3.10
N ASN A 263 18.44 8.37 2.36
CA ASN A 263 17.23 7.58 2.59
C ASN A 263 17.16 6.50 1.51
N THR A 264 17.19 5.22 1.89
CA THR A 264 17.30 4.13 0.93
C THR A 264 16.12 3.17 0.94
N THR A 265 15.90 2.58 -0.22
CA THR A 265 14.88 1.57 -0.52
C THR A 265 15.41 0.63 -1.61
N LEU A 266 14.57 -0.19 -2.23
CA LEU A 266 14.91 -1.02 -3.40
C LEU A 266 13.94 -0.83 -4.54
N GLY A 267 14.37 -1.24 -5.72
CA GLY A 267 13.54 -1.36 -6.90
C GLY A 267 13.41 -0.10 -7.72
N SER A 268 12.85 -0.30 -8.91
CA SER A 268 12.54 0.72 -9.90
C SER A 268 11.11 0.55 -10.41
N MET A 269 10.41 1.64 -10.65
CA MET A 269 9.09 1.60 -11.28
C MET A 269 9.16 1.59 -12.82
N SER A 270 10.35 1.76 -13.37
CA SER A 270 10.60 1.78 -14.81
C SER A 270 10.53 0.38 -15.44
N GLY A 271 10.88 -0.66 -14.67
CA GLY A 271 10.82 -2.05 -15.10
C GLY A 271 9.65 -2.84 -14.49
N LEU A 272 9.33 -3.98 -15.09
CA LEU A 272 8.26 -4.85 -14.58
C LEU A 272 8.72 -5.72 -13.40
N GLY A 273 9.99 -6.14 -13.40
CA GLY A 273 10.55 -7.03 -12.37
C GLY A 273 10.85 -6.32 -11.05
N GLY A 274 11.51 -5.16 -11.11
CA GLY A 274 11.96 -4.41 -9.92
C GLY A 274 10.86 -3.65 -9.20
N SER A 275 9.74 -3.40 -9.85
CA SER A 275 8.67 -2.56 -9.31
C SER A 275 8.00 -3.12 -8.05
N ILE A 276 7.99 -4.44 -7.87
CA ILE A 276 7.47 -5.06 -6.66
C ILE A 276 8.22 -4.61 -5.40
N HIS A 277 9.50 -4.25 -5.53
CA HIS A 277 10.35 -3.79 -4.43
C HIS A 277 10.11 -2.32 -4.04
N VAL A 278 9.44 -1.53 -4.89
CA VAL A 278 9.05 -0.15 -4.56
C VAL A 278 8.04 -0.13 -3.40
N VAL A 279 7.07 -1.06 -3.45
CA VAL A 279 6.11 -1.28 -2.35
C VAL A 279 5.94 -2.79 -2.13
N PRO A 280 6.88 -3.44 -1.42
CA PRO A 280 6.91 -4.89 -1.30
C PRO A 280 5.69 -5.46 -0.57
N PRO A 281 5.06 -6.54 -1.11
CA PRO A 281 3.92 -7.21 -0.50
C PRO A 281 4.32 -8.11 0.67
N MET A 282 3.33 -8.77 1.27
CA MET A 282 3.52 -9.62 2.46
C MET A 282 4.43 -10.83 2.24
N GLU A 283 4.57 -11.33 1.03
CA GLU A 283 5.48 -12.46 0.73
C GLU A 283 6.97 -12.09 0.77
N ILE A 284 7.30 -10.80 0.71
CA ILE A 284 8.69 -10.32 0.83
C ILE A 284 9.06 -10.22 2.32
N ASN A 285 10.24 -10.70 2.68
CA ASN A 285 10.73 -10.72 4.06
C ASN A 285 10.77 -9.32 4.70
N HIS A 286 10.56 -9.28 6.01
CA HIS A 286 10.68 -8.04 6.78
C HIS A 286 12.11 -7.48 6.75
N ALA A 287 12.23 -6.16 6.70
CA ALA A 287 13.50 -5.42 6.77
C ALA A 287 14.57 -5.88 5.75
N TYR A 288 14.19 -6.51 4.64
CA TYR A 288 15.10 -7.12 3.66
C TYR A 288 16.06 -6.12 2.99
N VAL A 289 15.79 -4.82 3.10
CA VAL A 289 16.64 -3.73 2.60
C VAL A 289 17.74 -3.35 3.62
N ALA A 290 17.58 -3.70 4.90
CA ALA A 290 18.49 -3.27 5.97
C ALA A 290 19.96 -3.66 5.76
N PRO A 291 20.31 -4.85 5.22
CA PRO A 291 21.71 -5.18 4.92
C PRO A 291 22.34 -4.24 3.87
N LYS A 292 21.56 -3.79 2.87
CA LYS A 292 22.04 -2.83 1.85
C LYS A 292 22.17 -1.42 2.44
N ALA A 293 21.28 -1.02 3.33
CA ALA A 293 21.42 0.23 4.09
C ALA A 293 22.69 0.24 4.95
N ALA A 294 23.03 -0.88 5.59
CA ALA A 294 24.28 -1.02 6.35
C ALA A 294 25.53 -0.81 5.49
N ARG A 295 25.54 -1.35 4.25
CA ARG A 295 26.63 -1.08 3.28
C ARG A 295 26.77 0.41 2.97
N LEU A 296 25.65 1.08 2.66
CA LEU A 296 25.66 2.52 2.37
C LEU A 296 26.11 3.33 3.59
N ARG A 297 25.67 2.97 4.79
CA ARG A 297 26.11 3.61 6.04
C ARG A 297 27.61 3.49 6.25
N GLN A 298 28.18 2.32 6.04
CA GLN A 298 29.62 2.09 6.13
C GLN A 298 30.41 2.85 5.05
N ALA A 299 29.90 2.86 3.82
CA ALA A 299 30.57 3.48 2.68
C ALA A 299 30.59 5.01 2.75
N THR A 300 29.54 5.62 3.34
CA THR A 300 29.36 7.08 3.35
C THR A 300 29.79 7.74 4.66
N GLY A 301 29.67 7.03 5.79
CA GLY A 301 29.80 7.61 7.12
C GLY A 301 28.68 8.60 7.49
N LEU A 302 27.64 8.74 6.64
CA LEU A 302 26.48 9.58 6.88
C LEU A 302 25.37 8.80 7.58
N PRO A 303 24.42 9.49 8.23
CA PRO A 303 23.16 8.87 8.65
C PRO A 303 22.43 8.26 7.46
N VAL A 304 21.98 6.99 7.62
CA VAL A 304 21.22 6.27 6.59
C VAL A 304 19.85 5.87 7.13
N PHE A 305 18.82 6.24 6.41
CA PHE A 305 17.44 5.84 6.68
C PHE A 305 17.06 4.69 5.76
N VAL A 306 16.28 3.73 6.25
CA VAL A 306 15.91 2.55 5.47
C VAL A 306 14.41 2.33 5.46
N ALA A 307 13.86 2.04 4.28
CA ALA A 307 12.48 1.63 4.09
C ALA A 307 12.40 0.31 3.32
N GLY A 308 11.54 -0.60 3.76
CA GLY A 308 11.29 -1.90 3.11
C GLY A 308 10.78 -2.94 4.11
N ARG A 309 9.46 -3.15 4.15
CA ARG A 309 8.82 -4.15 5.03
C ARG A 309 9.15 -4.01 6.52
N ILE A 310 9.26 -2.78 7.03
CA ILE A 310 9.39 -2.49 8.47
C ILE A 310 8.02 -2.02 8.96
N ASN A 311 7.21 -2.94 9.45
CA ASN A 311 5.80 -2.71 9.78
C ASN A 311 5.48 -2.86 11.29
N GLN A 312 6.48 -3.20 12.10
CA GLN A 312 6.34 -3.37 13.55
C GLN A 312 7.53 -2.77 14.31
N PRO A 313 7.33 -2.26 15.54
CA PRO A 313 8.40 -1.65 16.32
C PRO A 313 9.53 -2.62 16.68
N GLN A 314 9.24 -3.92 16.84
CA GLN A 314 10.23 -4.95 17.11
C GLN A 314 11.25 -5.09 15.98
N ILE A 315 10.77 -5.05 14.73
CA ILE A 315 11.60 -5.15 13.53
C ILE A 315 12.48 -3.89 13.41
N ALA A 316 11.89 -2.72 13.62
CA ALA A 316 12.62 -1.45 13.61
C ALA A 316 13.72 -1.41 14.69
N GLU A 317 13.40 -1.85 15.92
CA GLU A 317 14.38 -1.95 17.00
C GLU A 317 15.54 -2.87 16.65
N GLN A 318 15.28 -4.04 16.03
CA GLN A 318 16.35 -4.98 15.61
C GLN A 318 17.27 -4.34 14.56
N VAL A 319 16.72 -3.66 13.55
CA VAL A 319 17.50 -2.97 12.51
C VAL A 319 18.41 -1.91 13.11
N LEU A 320 17.87 -1.10 14.03
CA LEU A 320 18.62 -0.02 14.70
C LEU A 320 19.66 -0.56 15.68
N ALA A 321 19.31 -1.55 16.49
CA ALA A 321 20.22 -2.20 17.44
C ALA A 321 21.39 -2.90 16.74
N ALA A 322 21.16 -3.45 15.54
CA ALA A 322 22.22 -4.04 14.71
C ALA A 322 23.06 -2.99 13.97
N GLY A 323 22.79 -1.68 14.13
CA GLY A 323 23.50 -0.60 13.46
C GLY A 323 23.35 -0.59 11.94
N GLN A 324 22.30 -1.21 11.41
CA GLN A 324 22.08 -1.32 9.97
C GLN A 324 21.52 -0.03 9.35
N ALA A 325 20.86 0.80 10.16
CA ALA A 325 20.35 2.10 9.76
C ALA A 325 20.27 3.06 10.97
N ASP A 326 20.03 4.33 10.71
CA ASP A 326 19.87 5.37 11.74
C ASP A 326 18.39 5.77 11.93
N MET A 327 17.53 5.55 10.94
CA MET A 327 16.06 5.66 11.02
C MET A 327 15.37 4.56 10.22
N CYS A 328 14.16 4.22 10.63
CA CYS A 328 13.30 3.24 9.98
C CYS A 328 12.08 3.89 9.32
N GLY A 329 11.97 3.73 8.00
CA GLY A 329 10.80 4.11 7.21
C GLY A 329 9.65 3.13 7.46
N MET A 330 8.66 3.54 8.27
CA MET A 330 7.54 2.73 8.71
C MET A 330 6.19 3.21 8.12
N THR A 331 6.22 3.73 6.89
CA THR A 331 5.11 4.46 6.28
C THR A 331 3.79 3.69 6.29
N ARG A 332 3.76 2.44 5.78
CA ARG A 332 2.53 1.65 5.76
C ARG A 332 2.06 1.24 7.17
N ALA A 333 2.98 1.10 8.14
CA ALA A 333 2.61 0.92 9.54
C ALA A 333 1.86 2.14 10.07
N LEU A 334 2.34 3.35 9.78
CA LEU A 334 1.70 4.61 10.16
C LEU A 334 0.41 4.92 9.36
N ILE A 335 0.23 4.34 8.17
CA ILE A 335 -1.04 4.38 7.43
C ILE A 335 -2.07 3.47 8.11
N SER A 336 -1.66 2.25 8.46
CA SER A 336 -2.52 1.27 9.13
C SER A 336 -2.88 1.71 10.55
N ASP A 337 -1.91 2.23 11.30
CA ASP A 337 -2.10 2.73 12.66
C ASP A 337 -1.28 4.01 12.89
N PRO A 338 -1.88 5.19 12.75
CA PRO A 338 -1.16 6.45 13.02
C PRO A 338 -0.64 6.57 14.45
N GLU A 339 -1.29 5.90 15.44
CA GLU A 339 -0.89 5.89 16.86
C GLU A 339 0.18 4.81 17.19
N MET A 340 0.71 4.11 16.19
CA MET A 340 1.66 3.00 16.36
C MET A 340 2.83 3.38 17.28
N ALA A 341 3.43 4.54 17.08
CA ALA A 341 4.60 4.96 17.87
C ALA A 341 4.22 5.25 19.35
N ASN A 342 3.09 5.89 19.59
CA ASN A 342 2.59 6.16 20.95
C ASN A 342 2.25 4.85 21.68
N LYS A 343 1.56 3.91 21.01
CA LYS A 343 1.24 2.57 21.55
C LYS A 343 2.52 1.79 21.90
N ALA A 344 3.50 1.77 20.99
CA ALA A 344 4.79 1.12 21.23
C ALA A 344 5.54 1.73 22.41
N LYS A 345 5.58 3.08 22.49
CA LYS A 345 6.21 3.82 23.60
C LYS A 345 5.54 3.55 24.95
N ALA A 346 4.22 3.39 24.94
CA ALA A 346 3.41 3.08 26.13
C ALA A 346 3.52 1.58 26.54
N GLY A 347 4.32 0.75 25.87
CA GLY A 347 4.47 -0.67 26.18
C GLY A 347 3.27 -1.53 25.76
N ARG A 348 2.47 -1.09 24.82
CA ARG A 348 1.27 -1.76 24.30
C ARG A 348 1.41 -2.17 22.83
N PRO A 349 2.47 -2.89 22.43
CA PRO A 349 2.66 -3.25 21.01
C PRO A 349 1.57 -4.18 20.47
N GLN A 350 0.87 -4.94 21.34
CA GLN A 350 -0.26 -5.80 20.96
C GLN A 350 -1.47 -5.00 20.47
N ASP A 351 -1.61 -3.73 20.88
CA ASP A 351 -2.72 -2.86 20.46
C ASP A 351 -2.46 -2.20 19.10
N ILE A 352 -1.27 -2.41 18.51
CA ILE A 352 -0.91 -1.83 17.22
C ILE A 352 -1.60 -2.61 16.11
N ARG A 353 -2.37 -1.91 15.29
CA ARG A 353 -2.92 -2.44 14.03
C ARG A 353 -1.79 -2.56 13.00
N ALA A 354 -1.09 -3.69 13.04
CA ALA A 354 0.07 -3.91 12.18
C ALA A 354 -0.32 -3.95 10.70
N CYS A 355 0.46 -3.27 9.84
CA CYS A 355 0.28 -3.36 8.41
C CYS A 355 0.56 -4.77 7.90
N ILE A 356 -0.37 -5.39 7.19
CA ILE A 356 -0.26 -6.73 6.58
C ILE A 356 0.31 -6.71 5.16
N ALA A 357 0.78 -5.58 4.68
CA ALA A 357 1.37 -5.39 3.34
C ALA A 357 0.54 -6.00 2.18
N CYS A 358 -0.77 -5.88 2.24
CA CYS A 358 -1.70 -6.34 1.21
C CYS A 358 -1.62 -5.54 -0.10
N ASN A 359 -1.13 -4.30 -0.04
CA ASN A 359 -1.00 -3.36 -1.17
C ASN A 359 -2.32 -2.99 -1.87
N GLN A 360 -3.48 -3.17 -1.24
CA GLN A 360 -4.81 -2.91 -1.85
C GLN A 360 -5.15 -1.42 -1.86
N ALA A 361 -5.46 -0.83 -0.70
CA ALA A 361 -6.00 0.52 -0.59
C ALA A 361 -4.94 1.64 -0.46
N CYS A 362 -3.67 1.32 -0.33
CA CYS A 362 -2.59 2.31 -0.36
C CYS A 362 -2.04 2.48 -1.79
N ILE A 363 -1.09 1.64 -2.22
CA ILE A 363 -0.52 1.72 -3.58
C ILE A 363 -1.55 1.30 -4.65
N GLY A 364 -2.52 0.44 -4.32
CA GLY A 364 -3.60 0.08 -5.25
C GLY A 364 -4.46 1.28 -5.62
N HIS A 365 -4.86 2.09 -4.63
CA HIS A 365 -5.58 3.34 -4.86
C HIS A 365 -4.79 4.33 -5.71
N TYR A 366 -3.50 4.52 -5.43
CA TYR A 366 -2.63 5.36 -6.25
C TYR A 366 -2.64 4.93 -7.73
N HIS A 367 -2.58 3.61 -8.01
CA HIS A 367 -2.63 3.10 -9.38
C HIS A 367 -3.99 3.22 -10.04
N ALA A 368 -5.07 3.21 -9.25
CA ALA A 368 -6.44 3.40 -9.70
C ALA A 368 -6.85 4.89 -9.81
N GLY A 369 -6.01 5.82 -9.34
CA GLY A 369 -6.32 7.25 -9.34
C GLY A 369 -7.16 7.71 -8.15
N TYR A 370 -7.26 6.90 -7.09
CA TYR A 370 -8.02 7.20 -5.87
C TYR A 370 -7.13 7.75 -4.76
N SER A 371 -7.72 8.51 -3.85
CA SER A 371 -7.06 8.95 -2.62
C SER A 371 -6.67 7.75 -1.75
N ILE A 372 -5.58 7.90 -1.03
CA ILE A 372 -5.03 6.86 -0.15
C ILE A 372 -6.04 6.37 0.88
N SER A 373 -6.03 5.06 1.16
CA SER A 373 -6.79 4.42 2.22
C SER A 373 -6.02 3.22 2.79
N CYS A 374 -6.66 2.46 3.66
CA CYS A 374 -6.13 1.19 4.19
C CYS A 374 -7.28 0.24 4.49
N ILE A 375 -7.15 -1.01 4.07
CA ILE A 375 -8.19 -2.03 4.30
C ILE A 375 -8.46 -2.29 5.79
N GLN A 376 -7.51 -1.96 6.68
CA GLN A 376 -7.66 -2.13 8.13
C GLN A 376 -8.04 -0.81 8.83
N ASN A 377 -7.71 0.32 8.23
CA ASN A 377 -7.93 1.65 8.79
C ASN A 377 -8.74 2.51 7.80
N PRO A 378 -10.05 2.41 7.81
CA PRO A 378 -10.91 3.17 6.89
C PRO A 378 -10.86 4.69 7.09
N ALA A 379 -10.31 5.17 8.22
CA ALA A 379 -10.09 6.59 8.47
C ALA A 379 -8.85 7.14 7.74
N ALA A 380 -7.93 6.28 7.26
CA ALA A 380 -6.75 6.74 6.53
C ALA A 380 -7.14 7.46 5.23
N GLY A 381 -6.65 8.68 5.05
CA GLY A 381 -7.03 9.58 3.96
C GLY A 381 -8.39 10.27 4.14
N ARG A 382 -9.07 10.03 5.28
CA ARG A 382 -10.36 10.59 5.66
C ARG A 382 -10.36 11.07 7.12
N GLU A 383 -9.20 11.51 7.60
CA GLU A 383 -8.98 11.87 9.01
C GLU A 383 -9.90 13.00 9.50
N LEU A 384 -10.28 13.93 8.62
CA LEU A 384 -11.26 15.00 8.96
C LEU A 384 -12.64 14.44 9.29
N LEU A 385 -13.07 13.37 8.63
CA LEU A 385 -14.39 12.77 8.79
C LEU A 385 -14.40 11.69 9.88
N PHE A 386 -13.35 10.90 9.95
CA PHE A 386 -13.30 9.65 10.72
C PHE A 386 -12.11 9.57 11.68
N GLY A 387 -11.29 10.61 11.80
CA GLY A 387 -10.11 10.63 12.70
C GLY A 387 -10.43 10.60 14.18
N SER A 388 -11.71 10.81 14.54
CA SER A 388 -12.23 10.62 15.90
C SER A 388 -13.60 9.94 15.86
N THR A 389 -13.88 9.13 16.87
CA THR A 389 -15.17 8.49 17.06
C THR A 389 -15.93 9.26 18.16
N ALA A 390 -17.00 9.96 17.77
CA ALA A 390 -17.87 10.63 18.73
C ALA A 390 -18.77 9.61 19.45
N SER A 391 -18.96 9.78 20.76
CA SER A 391 -19.93 8.99 21.52
C SER A 391 -21.33 9.14 20.96
N ALA A 392 -22.12 8.07 21.00
CA ALA A 392 -23.53 8.11 20.65
C ALA A 392 -24.29 9.01 21.63
N ALA A 393 -25.27 9.79 21.13
CA ALA A 393 -26.12 10.62 21.99
C ALA A 393 -26.97 9.76 22.94
N HIS A 394 -27.38 8.60 22.47
CA HIS A 394 -28.17 7.61 23.22
C HIS A 394 -27.56 6.22 23.03
N PRO A 395 -26.56 5.84 23.87
CA PRO A 395 -25.99 4.51 23.82
C PRO A 395 -27.06 3.46 24.10
N GLY A 396 -27.16 2.45 23.21
CA GLY A 396 -28.11 1.37 23.29
C GLY A 396 -27.45 0.00 23.21
N TRP A 397 -28.24 -1.03 23.01
CA TRP A 397 -27.77 -2.38 22.84
C TRP A 397 -27.81 -2.78 21.37
N VAL A 398 -26.66 -3.18 20.83
CA VAL A 398 -26.47 -3.51 19.41
C VAL A 398 -26.10 -4.99 19.27
N LEU A 399 -26.85 -5.70 18.44
CA LEU A 399 -26.53 -7.06 18.01
C LEU A 399 -25.86 -7.02 16.64
N VAL A 400 -24.71 -7.66 16.52
CA VAL A 400 -24.01 -7.81 15.24
C VAL A 400 -24.07 -9.26 14.80
N ALA A 401 -24.62 -9.52 13.63
CA ALA A 401 -24.79 -10.85 13.02
C ALA A 401 -23.70 -11.11 11.98
N GLY A 402 -22.70 -11.92 12.34
CA GLY A 402 -21.56 -12.30 11.50
C GLY A 402 -20.23 -11.74 11.98
N GLY A 403 -19.25 -12.62 12.17
CA GLY A 403 -17.92 -12.32 12.70
C GLY A 403 -16.83 -12.19 11.62
N GLY A 404 -17.20 -11.84 10.37
CA GLY A 404 -16.25 -11.44 9.34
C GLY A 404 -15.72 -10.02 9.55
N PRO A 405 -14.79 -9.55 8.68
CA PRO A 405 -14.18 -8.23 8.84
C PRO A 405 -15.18 -7.08 8.97
N ALA A 406 -16.31 -7.12 8.25
CA ALA A 406 -17.35 -6.11 8.33
C ALA A 406 -18.01 -6.09 9.71
N GLY A 407 -18.48 -7.24 10.21
CA GLY A 407 -19.15 -7.34 11.50
C GLY A 407 -18.22 -7.04 12.67
N MET A 408 -16.97 -7.55 12.63
CA MET A 408 -15.98 -7.24 13.65
C MET A 408 -15.70 -5.72 13.71
N LYS A 409 -15.55 -5.04 12.55
CA LYS A 409 -15.32 -3.58 12.53
C LYS A 409 -16.55 -2.80 12.94
N ALA A 410 -17.75 -3.27 12.59
CA ALA A 410 -19.00 -2.68 13.05
C ALA A 410 -19.14 -2.75 14.58
N ALA A 411 -18.84 -3.92 15.16
CA ALA A 411 -18.86 -4.12 16.61
C ALA A 411 -17.85 -3.23 17.33
N VAL A 412 -16.61 -3.13 16.82
CA VAL A 412 -15.58 -2.21 17.32
C VAL A 412 -16.11 -0.78 17.31
N THR A 413 -16.63 -0.31 16.18
CA THR A 413 -17.06 1.09 16.02
C THR A 413 -18.27 1.42 16.90
N ALA A 414 -19.25 0.54 16.99
CA ALA A 414 -20.40 0.72 17.88
C ALA A 414 -19.96 0.76 19.35
N ALA A 415 -19.04 -0.13 19.77
CA ALA A 415 -18.52 -0.14 21.14
C ALA A 415 -17.69 1.11 21.46
N GLU A 416 -16.86 1.62 20.52
CA GLU A 416 -16.15 2.90 20.66
C GLU A 416 -17.11 4.08 20.87
N ARG A 417 -18.33 4.00 20.35
CA ARG A 417 -19.38 5.01 20.55
C ARG A 417 -20.14 4.86 21.87
N GLY A 418 -19.83 3.82 22.65
CA GLY A 418 -20.42 3.58 23.97
C GLY A 418 -21.63 2.64 23.97
N HIS A 419 -21.97 2.01 22.84
CA HIS A 419 -23.01 0.99 22.80
C HIS A 419 -22.58 -0.29 23.52
N LYS A 420 -23.53 -1.00 24.12
CA LYS A 420 -23.34 -2.39 24.56
C LYS A 420 -23.48 -3.27 23.31
N VAL A 421 -22.45 -4.04 22.98
CA VAL A 421 -22.40 -4.81 21.74
C VAL A 421 -22.26 -6.32 22.01
N VAL A 422 -23.08 -7.09 21.30
CA VAL A 422 -22.95 -8.57 21.22
C VAL A 422 -22.70 -8.93 19.75
N LEU A 423 -21.57 -9.61 19.50
CA LEU A 423 -21.20 -10.12 18.19
C LEU A 423 -21.47 -11.63 18.15
N CYS A 424 -22.37 -12.07 17.27
CA CYS A 424 -22.66 -13.49 17.05
C CYS A 424 -22.02 -13.98 15.74
N GLU A 425 -21.36 -15.13 15.80
CA GLU A 425 -20.75 -15.81 14.66
C GLU A 425 -21.21 -17.27 14.60
N ALA A 426 -21.68 -17.69 13.45
CA ALA A 426 -22.18 -19.06 13.23
C ALA A 426 -21.05 -20.11 13.26
N ALA A 427 -19.84 -19.72 12.86
CA ALA A 427 -18.67 -20.59 12.87
C ALA A 427 -18.01 -20.69 14.26
N ALA A 428 -17.05 -21.62 14.41
CA ALA A 428 -16.31 -21.81 15.64
C ALA A 428 -15.22 -20.75 15.89
N ARG A 429 -15.01 -19.81 14.95
CA ARG A 429 -14.02 -18.71 15.08
C ARG A 429 -14.40 -17.52 14.22
N LEU A 430 -13.92 -16.35 14.60
CA LEU A 430 -14.05 -15.12 13.83
C LEU A 430 -13.17 -15.13 12.57
N GLY A 431 -13.48 -14.23 11.62
CA GLY A 431 -12.66 -13.92 10.47
C GLY A 431 -13.33 -14.10 9.10
N GLY A 432 -14.40 -14.89 8.99
CA GLY A 432 -15.14 -15.08 7.74
C GLY A 432 -14.22 -15.43 6.56
N GLN A 433 -14.40 -14.79 5.41
CA GLN A 433 -13.61 -15.05 4.19
C GLN A 433 -12.13 -14.65 4.31
N ALA A 434 -11.74 -13.79 5.26
CA ALA A 434 -10.34 -13.46 5.48
C ALA A 434 -9.52 -14.70 5.93
N LEU A 435 -10.18 -15.69 6.54
CA LEU A 435 -9.59 -16.99 6.85
C LEU A 435 -9.20 -17.79 5.60
N LEU A 436 -9.95 -17.65 4.51
CA LEU A 436 -9.61 -18.26 3.21
C LEU A 436 -8.45 -17.54 2.56
N ALA A 437 -8.48 -16.21 2.58
CA ALA A 437 -7.43 -15.39 1.98
C ALA A 437 -6.03 -15.73 2.54
N GLN A 438 -5.90 -15.97 3.85
CA GLN A 438 -4.61 -16.32 4.46
C GLN A 438 -4.10 -17.72 4.09
N MET A 439 -4.95 -18.61 3.57
CA MET A 439 -4.56 -19.97 3.16
C MET A 439 -3.91 -20.03 1.77
N LEU A 440 -4.00 -18.96 1.00
CA LEU A 440 -3.34 -18.87 -0.30
C LEU A 440 -1.83 -18.62 -0.14
N PRO A 441 -0.98 -19.10 -1.06
CA PRO A 441 0.47 -18.91 -1.02
C PRO A 441 0.87 -17.44 -0.87
N GLY A 442 1.86 -17.16 -0.02
CA GLY A 442 2.36 -15.81 0.21
C GLY A 442 1.38 -14.84 0.89
N ARG A 443 0.22 -15.30 1.42
CA ARG A 443 -0.83 -14.45 1.96
C ARG A 443 -1.13 -14.65 3.45
N ALA A 444 -0.29 -15.36 4.17
CA ALA A 444 -0.52 -15.69 5.59
C ALA A 444 -0.74 -14.46 6.50
N GLU A 445 -0.10 -13.32 6.18
CA GLU A 445 -0.29 -12.07 6.96
C GLU A 445 -1.73 -11.51 6.88
N PHE A 446 -2.58 -12.00 5.97
CA PHE A 446 -4.01 -11.65 5.96
C PHE A 446 -4.71 -12.02 7.28
N GLY A 447 -4.22 -13.04 7.99
CA GLY A 447 -4.65 -13.36 9.35
C GLY A 447 -4.45 -12.22 10.34
N GLY A 448 -3.51 -11.31 10.08
CA GLY A 448 -3.29 -10.12 10.89
C GLY A 448 -4.49 -9.15 10.91
N LEU A 449 -5.30 -9.10 9.84
CA LEU A 449 -6.55 -8.35 9.85
C LEU A 449 -7.51 -8.86 10.94
N ILE A 450 -7.62 -10.19 11.06
CA ILE A 450 -8.48 -10.84 12.06
C ILE A 450 -7.93 -10.57 13.46
N THR A 451 -6.65 -10.87 13.69
CA THR A 451 -5.98 -10.69 14.98
C THR A 451 -6.05 -9.25 15.49
N ASN A 452 -5.87 -8.26 14.58
CA ASN A 452 -5.99 -6.85 14.93
C ASN A 452 -7.41 -6.50 15.39
N LEU A 453 -8.44 -6.96 14.67
CA LEU A 453 -9.85 -6.73 15.04
C LEU A 453 -10.24 -7.47 16.31
N GLU A 454 -9.77 -8.70 16.54
CA GLU A 454 -9.98 -9.45 17.80
C GLU A 454 -9.40 -8.68 18.99
N GLN A 455 -8.21 -8.10 18.83
CA GLN A 455 -7.59 -7.29 19.89
C GLN A 455 -8.40 -6.00 20.16
N GLU A 456 -8.91 -5.33 19.11
CA GLU A 456 -9.77 -4.17 19.27
C GLU A 456 -11.08 -4.52 20.01
N LEU A 457 -11.74 -5.63 19.64
CA LEU A 457 -12.94 -6.14 20.32
C LEU A 457 -12.67 -6.45 21.80
N ALA A 458 -11.56 -7.13 22.09
CA ALA A 458 -11.16 -7.47 23.46
C ALA A 458 -10.89 -6.22 24.31
N ASN A 459 -10.21 -5.22 23.77
CA ASN A 459 -9.93 -3.96 24.47
C ASN A 459 -11.21 -3.17 24.81
N LEU A 460 -12.27 -3.34 24.03
CA LEU A 460 -13.58 -2.67 24.20
C LEU A 460 -14.57 -3.52 25.01
N GLY A 461 -14.22 -4.75 25.35
CA GLY A 461 -15.08 -5.63 26.13
C GLY A 461 -16.34 -6.10 25.37
N VAL A 462 -16.26 -6.23 24.05
CA VAL A 462 -17.39 -6.71 23.23
C VAL A 462 -17.65 -8.18 23.56
N GLU A 463 -18.91 -8.53 23.82
CA GLU A 463 -19.34 -9.93 24.02
C GLU A 463 -19.35 -10.67 22.70
N ILE A 464 -18.63 -11.79 22.60
CA ILE A 464 -18.55 -12.63 21.39
C ILE A 464 -19.24 -13.97 21.67
N ARG A 465 -20.20 -14.33 20.79
CA ARG A 465 -20.88 -15.63 20.80
C ARG A 465 -20.55 -16.40 19.54
N LEU A 466 -19.65 -17.35 19.63
CA LEU A 466 -19.33 -18.28 18.55
C LEU A 466 -20.36 -19.39 18.45
N GLN A 467 -20.40 -20.09 17.31
CA GLN A 467 -21.34 -21.18 17.02
C GLN A 467 -22.80 -20.74 17.25
N THR A 468 -23.08 -19.46 16.99
CA THR A 468 -24.39 -18.85 17.23
C THR A 468 -24.87 -18.15 15.94
N ALA A 469 -25.68 -18.85 15.19
CA ALA A 469 -26.36 -18.26 14.03
C ALA A 469 -27.50 -17.33 14.49
N VAL A 470 -27.55 -16.13 13.93
CA VAL A 470 -28.63 -15.17 14.22
C VAL A 470 -29.82 -15.46 13.30
N ASP A 471 -30.98 -15.63 13.88
CA ASP A 471 -32.27 -15.71 13.22
C ASP A 471 -33.27 -14.77 13.93
N HIS A 472 -34.49 -14.65 13.41
CA HIS A 472 -35.53 -13.78 14.00
C HIS A 472 -35.85 -14.16 15.45
N ARG A 473 -35.81 -15.45 15.83
CA ARG A 473 -36.14 -15.91 17.20
C ARG A 473 -35.10 -15.45 18.19
N LEU A 474 -33.82 -15.50 17.80
CA LEU A 474 -32.74 -15.00 18.64
C LEU A 474 -32.83 -13.49 18.81
N VAL A 475 -33.18 -12.76 17.75
CA VAL A 475 -33.38 -11.30 17.79
C VAL A 475 -34.53 -10.94 18.70
N GLU A 476 -35.70 -11.63 18.61
CA GLU A 476 -36.81 -11.44 19.51
C GLU A 476 -36.46 -11.72 20.97
N ALA A 477 -35.76 -12.82 21.21
CA ALA A 477 -35.36 -13.21 22.59
C ALA A 477 -34.33 -12.24 23.22
N LEU A 478 -33.45 -11.66 22.41
CA LEU A 478 -32.46 -10.70 22.86
C LEU A 478 -32.98 -9.27 22.92
N ALA A 479 -33.98 -8.92 22.11
CA ALA A 479 -34.61 -7.59 22.01
C ALA A 479 -33.57 -6.43 21.93
N PRO A 480 -32.65 -6.42 20.95
CA PRO A 480 -31.69 -5.33 20.79
C PRO A 480 -32.34 -4.05 20.29
N ASP A 481 -31.74 -2.88 20.57
CA ASP A 481 -32.18 -1.60 20.03
C ASP A 481 -31.86 -1.45 18.53
N ALA A 482 -30.80 -2.13 18.06
CA ALA A 482 -30.41 -2.18 16.66
C ALA A 482 -29.71 -3.48 16.30
N VAL A 483 -29.81 -3.88 15.03
CA VAL A 483 -29.12 -5.04 14.47
C VAL A 483 -28.23 -4.61 13.30
N ILE A 484 -26.96 -5.06 13.32
CA ILE A 484 -26.07 -4.93 12.17
C ILE A 484 -25.90 -6.28 11.52
N ILE A 485 -26.32 -6.40 10.26
CA ILE A 485 -26.24 -7.62 9.46
C ILE A 485 -24.94 -7.60 8.69
N ALA A 486 -24.05 -8.56 8.95
CA ALA A 486 -22.76 -8.73 8.31
C ALA A 486 -22.50 -10.22 7.98
N THR A 487 -23.55 -10.91 7.52
CA THR A 487 -23.58 -12.36 7.28
C THR A 487 -22.73 -12.83 6.09
N GLY A 488 -22.18 -11.88 5.32
CA GLY A 488 -21.24 -12.18 4.25
C GLY A 488 -21.89 -12.76 3.00
N ALA A 489 -21.14 -13.59 2.28
CA ALA A 489 -21.55 -14.19 1.01
C ALA A 489 -21.21 -15.68 0.97
N ARG A 490 -21.65 -16.34 -0.07
CA ARG A 490 -21.30 -17.73 -0.42
C ARG A 490 -20.78 -17.79 -1.86
N PRO A 491 -20.08 -18.88 -2.28
CA PRO A 491 -19.68 -19.05 -3.67
C PRO A 491 -20.90 -18.98 -4.61
N TYR A 492 -20.77 -18.20 -5.68
CA TYR A 492 -21.75 -18.19 -6.75
C TYR A 492 -21.57 -19.43 -7.62
N LEU A 493 -22.59 -20.25 -7.70
CA LEU A 493 -22.61 -21.50 -8.44
C LEU A 493 -23.81 -21.51 -9.41
N PRO A 494 -23.66 -20.88 -10.60
CA PRO A 494 -24.72 -20.86 -11.61
C PRO A 494 -25.01 -22.26 -12.16
N GLU A 495 -26.15 -22.39 -12.82
CA GLU A 495 -26.39 -23.56 -13.66
C GLU A 495 -25.41 -23.60 -14.80
N ILE A 496 -24.67 -24.69 -14.91
CA ILE A 496 -23.66 -24.96 -15.96
C ILE A 496 -24.02 -26.29 -16.59
N GLU A 497 -24.21 -26.30 -17.92
CA GLU A 497 -24.53 -27.51 -18.66
C GLU A 497 -23.45 -28.56 -18.44
N GLY A 498 -23.84 -29.79 -18.14
CA GLY A 498 -22.97 -30.93 -17.92
C GLY A 498 -22.19 -30.92 -16.58
N ARG A 499 -22.44 -30.02 -15.66
CA ARG A 499 -21.76 -29.95 -14.36
C ARG A 499 -21.89 -31.25 -13.55
N GLU A 500 -23.01 -31.95 -13.68
CA GLU A 500 -23.28 -33.20 -12.93
C GLU A 500 -22.41 -34.38 -13.42
N SER A 501 -21.98 -34.35 -14.68
CA SER A 501 -21.11 -35.38 -15.28
C SER A 501 -19.61 -35.10 -15.10
N ALA A 502 -19.27 -33.89 -14.71
CA ALA A 502 -17.89 -33.41 -14.56
C ALA A 502 -17.46 -33.29 -13.09
N HIS A 503 -16.19 -33.49 -12.80
CA HIS A 503 -15.64 -33.19 -11.48
C HIS A 503 -15.39 -31.68 -11.35
N ALA A 504 -16.39 -30.96 -10.85
CA ALA A 504 -16.35 -29.52 -10.64
C ALA A 504 -16.44 -29.17 -9.13
N VAL A 505 -15.53 -28.33 -8.65
CA VAL A 505 -15.43 -27.92 -7.25
C VAL A 505 -15.44 -26.39 -7.14
N ASP A 506 -16.05 -25.85 -6.09
CA ASP A 506 -15.96 -24.41 -5.86
C ASP A 506 -14.58 -23.99 -5.33
N ALA A 507 -14.27 -22.70 -5.51
CA ALA A 507 -12.97 -22.14 -5.13
C ALA A 507 -12.68 -22.26 -3.62
N TRP A 508 -13.72 -22.15 -2.75
CA TRP A 508 -13.51 -22.22 -1.30
C TRP A 508 -13.14 -23.63 -0.83
N ALA A 509 -13.81 -24.66 -1.38
CA ALA A 509 -13.48 -26.06 -1.11
C ALA A 509 -12.05 -26.38 -1.59
N ALA A 510 -11.65 -25.85 -2.76
CA ALA A 510 -10.28 -25.99 -3.26
C ALA A 510 -9.24 -25.26 -2.38
N ILE A 511 -9.57 -24.07 -1.85
CA ILE A 511 -8.68 -23.34 -0.94
C ILE A 511 -8.50 -24.09 0.39
N ARG A 512 -9.58 -24.68 0.93
CA ARG A 512 -9.58 -25.41 2.21
C ARG A 512 -9.01 -26.82 2.14
N ASP A 513 -8.68 -27.31 0.94
CA ASP A 513 -8.28 -28.71 0.69
C ASP A 513 -9.38 -29.72 1.08
N GLU A 514 -10.65 -29.32 0.99
CA GLU A 514 -11.83 -30.16 1.29
C GLU A 514 -12.27 -31.02 0.07
N ALA A 515 -11.75 -30.68 -1.12
CA ALA A 515 -12.06 -31.38 -2.37
C ALA A 515 -10.87 -32.21 -2.85
N ASN A 516 -11.13 -33.38 -3.41
CA ASN A 516 -10.10 -34.15 -4.11
C ASN A 516 -9.87 -33.51 -5.49
N ILE A 517 -8.69 -32.97 -5.72
CA ILE A 517 -8.32 -32.28 -6.98
C ILE A 517 -7.36 -33.17 -7.78
N GLY A 518 -7.72 -33.46 -9.02
CA GLY A 518 -6.95 -34.28 -9.94
C GLY A 518 -5.64 -33.62 -10.41
N SER A 519 -4.93 -34.27 -11.32
CA SER A 519 -3.61 -33.84 -11.77
C SER A 519 -3.67 -32.69 -12.78
N ARG A 520 -4.72 -32.65 -13.62
CA ARG A 520 -4.92 -31.65 -14.69
C ARG A 520 -6.11 -30.79 -14.35
N VAL A 521 -5.86 -29.56 -14.01
CA VAL A 521 -6.86 -28.64 -13.45
C VAL A 521 -7.09 -27.46 -14.40
N VAL A 522 -8.37 -27.12 -14.58
CA VAL A 522 -8.77 -25.85 -15.18
C VAL A 522 -9.44 -25.01 -14.11
N ILE A 523 -8.99 -23.77 -13.94
CA ILE A 523 -9.62 -22.79 -13.06
C ILE A 523 -10.41 -21.82 -13.92
N ALA A 524 -11.72 -21.74 -13.73
CA ALA A 524 -12.59 -20.75 -14.36
C ALA A 524 -12.63 -19.51 -13.47
N ASP A 525 -11.85 -18.47 -13.82
CA ASP A 525 -11.71 -17.24 -13.04
C ASP A 525 -12.53 -16.10 -13.64
N TRP A 526 -13.68 -15.80 -13.03
CA TRP A 526 -14.53 -14.69 -13.45
C TRP A 526 -14.09 -13.34 -12.89
N ARG A 527 -13.59 -13.32 -11.65
CA ARG A 527 -13.21 -12.06 -10.97
C ARG A 527 -11.89 -11.48 -11.42
N CYS A 528 -11.00 -12.29 -11.96
CA CYS A 528 -9.65 -11.91 -12.37
C CYS A 528 -8.88 -11.22 -11.23
N ASP A 529 -8.98 -11.76 -10.02
CA ASP A 529 -8.41 -11.18 -8.79
C ASP A 529 -7.52 -12.19 -8.02
N TRP A 530 -7.46 -12.04 -6.70
CA TRP A 530 -6.64 -12.84 -5.79
C TRP A 530 -6.96 -14.34 -5.81
N ILE A 531 -8.22 -14.70 -6.05
CA ILE A 531 -8.69 -16.08 -5.90
C ILE A 531 -8.14 -16.95 -7.03
N GLY A 532 -8.37 -16.54 -8.28
CA GLY A 532 -7.91 -17.30 -9.45
C GLY A 532 -6.40 -17.47 -9.49
N MET A 533 -5.65 -16.37 -9.30
CA MET A 533 -4.19 -16.40 -9.30
C MET A 533 -3.62 -17.18 -8.10
N GLY A 534 -4.19 -17.02 -6.92
CA GLY A 534 -3.74 -17.73 -5.71
C GLY A 534 -4.01 -19.22 -5.76
N LEU A 535 -5.15 -19.64 -6.31
CA LEU A 535 -5.45 -21.05 -6.56
C LEU A 535 -4.51 -21.63 -7.62
N ALA A 536 -4.24 -20.90 -8.71
CA ALA A 536 -3.32 -21.35 -9.74
C ALA A 536 -1.92 -21.59 -9.17
N GLU A 537 -1.41 -20.67 -8.35
CA GLU A 537 -0.14 -20.83 -7.63
C GLU A 537 -0.19 -22.03 -6.67
N LYS A 538 -1.23 -22.13 -5.82
CA LYS A 538 -1.37 -23.21 -4.83
C LYS A 538 -1.34 -24.59 -5.49
N LEU A 539 -2.13 -24.77 -6.54
CA LEU A 539 -2.26 -26.05 -7.21
C LEU A 539 -1.01 -26.40 -8.04
N ALA A 540 -0.37 -25.42 -8.69
CA ALA A 540 0.88 -25.63 -9.40
C ALA A 540 2.03 -25.99 -8.46
N LEU A 541 2.13 -25.35 -7.29
CA LEU A 541 3.09 -25.71 -6.23
C LEU A 541 2.86 -27.13 -5.69
N ALA A 542 1.61 -27.61 -5.72
CA ALA A 542 1.26 -28.99 -5.37
C ALA A 542 1.52 -29.99 -6.53
N GLY A 543 2.19 -29.57 -7.61
CA GLY A 543 2.57 -30.42 -8.74
C GLY A 543 1.43 -30.70 -9.72
N ARG A 544 0.35 -29.90 -9.75
CA ARG A 544 -0.74 -30.03 -10.70
C ARG A 544 -0.41 -29.29 -12.00
N HIS A 545 -0.93 -29.79 -13.12
CA HIS A 545 -0.93 -29.07 -14.40
C HIS A 545 -2.12 -28.12 -14.42
N VAL A 546 -1.87 -26.82 -14.37
CA VAL A 546 -2.90 -25.81 -14.19
C VAL A 546 -3.08 -24.97 -15.44
N ARG A 547 -4.32 -24.87 -15.91
CA ARG A 547 -4.80 -23.87 -16.88
C ARG A 547 -5.70 -22.88 -16.15
N LEU A 548 -5.37 -21.60 -16.25
CA LEU A 548 -6.13 -20.49 -15.65
C LEU A 548 -6.91 -19.78 -16.76
N ALA A 549 -8.18 -20.13 -16.90
CA ALA A 549 -9.11 -19.52 -17.86
C ALA A 549 -9.76 -18.28 -17.22
N VAL A 550 -9.41 -17.09 -17.73
CA VAL A 550 -9.84 -15.82 -17.17
C VAL A 550 -10.91 -15.15 -18.02
N ASN A 551 -12.02 -14.74 -17.40
CA ASN A 551 -13.07 -13.96 -18.04
C ASN A 551 -12.69 -12.48 -18.15
N GLY A 552 -11.51 -12.20 -18.70
CA GLY A 552 -10.93 -10.87 -18.80
C GLY A 552 -9.75 -10.83 -19.75
N LEU A 553 -9.11 -9.67 -19.85
CA LEU A 553 -7.95 -9.42 -20.72
C LEU A 553 -6.72 -10.25 -20.34
N HIS A 554 -6.47 -10.41 -19.05
CA HIS A 554 -5.34 -11.13 -18.49
C HIS A 554 -5.61 -11.54 -17.05
N ALA A 555 -4.87 -12.52 -16.55
CA ALA A 555 -4.93 -12.94 -15.16
C ALA A 555 -4.60 -11.75 -14.22
N GLY A 556 -5.38 -11.62 -13.15
CA GLY A 556 -5.19 -10.58 -12.15
C GLY A 556 -5.40 -9.15 -12.64
N GLN A 557 -6.24 -8.91 -13.68
CA GLN A 557 -6.47 -7.55 -14.18
C GLN A 557 -7.03 -6.59 -13.12
N ASN A 558 -7.71 -7.11 -12.10
CA ASN A 558 -8.26 -6.32 -10.99
C ASN A 558 -7.29 -6.19 -9.82
N LEU A 559 -6.05 -6.63 -9.97
CA LEU A 559 -5.00 -6.47 -8.98
C LEU A 559 -4.16 -5.21 -9.22
N GLN A 560 -3.55 -4.73 -8.16
CA GLN A 560 -2.54 -3.68 -8.22
C GLN A 560 -1.37 -4.12 -9.11
N MET A 561 -0.91 -3.23 -10.02
CA MET A 561 -0.04 -3.61 -11.15
C MET A 561 1.29 -4.24 -10.74
N TYR A 562 1.98 -3.76 -9.68
CA TYR A 562 3.28 -4.34 -9.29
C TYR A 562 3.14 -5.78 -8.80
N LEU A 563 2.08 -6.03 -8.03
CA LEU A 563 1.77 -7.36 -7.55
C LEU A 563 1.32 -8.30 -8.69
N ARG A 564 0.45 -7.81 -9.56
CA ARG A 564 -0.01 -8.58 -10.74
C ARG A 564 1.16 -9.03 -11.61
N ASP A 565 2.07 -8.10 -11.95
CA ASP A 565 3.22 -8.37 -12.82
C ASP A 565 4.19 -9.36 -12.16
N HIS A 566 4.45 -9.19 -10.85
CA HIS A 566 5.24 -10.14 -10.07
C HIS A 566 4.60 -11.54 -10.02
N TRP A 567 3.30 -11.60 -9.80
CA TRP A 567 2.57 -12.86 -9.74
C TRP A 567 2.46 -13.55 -11.10
N ALA A 568 2.27 -12.80 -12.18
CA ALA A 568 2.31 -13.33 -13.54
C ALA A 568 3.67 -14.01 -13.85
N ALA A 569 4.79 -13.40 -13.40
CA ALA A 569 6.10 -14.03 -13.53
C ALA A 569 6.24 -15.32 -12.69
N LYS A 570 5.61 -15.40 -11.51
CA LYS A 570 5.57 -16.63 -10.70
C LYS A 570 4.79 -17.73 -11.40
N LEU A 571 3.58 -17.44 -11.89
CA LEU A 571 2.74 -18.40 -12.61
C LEU A 571 3.42 -18.92 -13.88
N HIS A 572 4.11 -18.03 -14.60
CA HIS A 572 4.91 -18.42 -15.77
C HIS A 572 6.02 -19.43 -15.40
N ARG A 573 6.79 -19.16 -14.32
CA ARG A 573 7.83 -20.09 -13.85
C ARG A 573 7.29 -21.43 -13.36
N LEU A 574 6.06 -21.45 -12.86
CA LEU A 574 5.36 -22.67 -12.43
C LEU A 574 4.70 -23.42 -13.59
N GLY A 575 4.79 -22.92 -14.83
CA GLY A 575 4.21 -23.55 -16.01
C GLY A 575 2.68 -23.46 -16.08
N VAL A 576 2.06 -22.48 -15.40
CA VAL A 576 0.62 -22.24 -15.50
C VAL A 576 0.30 -21.64 -16.86
N GLU A 577 -0.59 -22.30 -17.61
CA GLU A 577 -1.14 -21.78 -18.87
C GLU A 577 -2.28 -20.80 -18.56
N VAL A 578 -2.19 -19.57 -19.08
CA VAL A 578 -3.24 -18.55 -18.92
C VAL A 578 -4.04 -18.43 -20.22
N ILE A 579 -5.36 -18.61 -20.14
CA ILE A 579 -6.29 -18.51 -21.27
C ILE A 579 -7.15 -17.28 -21.08
N PRO A 580 -6.89 -16.15 -21.78
CA PRO A 580 -7.66 -14.91 -21.64
C PRO A 580 -8.99 -14.99 -22.40
N TYR A 581 -9.90 -14.05 -22.07
CA TYR A 581 -11.22 -13.90 -22.69
C TYR A 581 -12.13 -15.14 -22.58
N ALA A 582 -11.88 -16.04 -21.65
CA ALA A 582 -12.56 -17.33 -21.53
C ALA A 582 -13.67 -17.29 -20.46
N ARG A 583 -14.93 -17.29 -20.89
CA ARG A 583 -16.09 -17.45 -20.01
C ARG A 583 -16.55 -18.90 -20.01
N LEU A 584 -16.63 -19.53 -18.86
CA LEU A 584 -17.13 -20.89 -18.72
C LEU A 584 -18.56 -20.99 -19.29
N TYR A 585 -18.78 -21.97 -20.15
CA TYR A 585 -20.04 -22.23 -20.82
C TYR A 585 -20.65 -23.58 -20.41
N GLY A 586 -19.85 -24.65 -20.41
CA GLY A 586 -20.30 -26.00 -20.09
C GLY A 586 -19.17 -26.91 -19.67
N LEU A 587 -19.52 -28.07 -19.17
CA LEU A 587 -18.60 -29.10 -18.70
C LEU A 587 -19.04 -30.47 -19.24
N ASP A 588 -18.08 -31.37 -19.39
CA ASP A 588 -18.31 -32.78 -19.70
C ASP A 588 -17.29 -33.63 -18.95
N GLU A 589 -17.40 -34.96 -19.00
CA GLU A 589 -16.40 -35.87 -18.46
C GLU A 589 -15.03 -35.61 -19.14
N GLY A 590 -14.12 -35.03 -18.41
CA GLY A 590 -12.77 -34.72 -18.88
C GLY A 590 -12.60 -33.50 -19.78
N THR A 591 -13.65 -32.67 -19.97
CA THR A 591 -13.59 -31.49 -20.84
C THR A 591 -14.30 -30.30 -20.23
N ALA A 592 -13.68 -29.11 -20.31
CA ALA A 592 -14.31 -27.84 -19.97
C ALA A 592 -14.41 -26.93 -21.20
N TYR A 593 -15.63 -26.45 -21.44
CA TYR A 593 -15.95 -25.61 -22.60
C TYR A 593 -16.08 -24.16 -22.16
N PHE A 594 -15.35 -23.32 -22.84
CA PHE A 594 -15.41 -21.87 -22.66
C PHE A 594 -15.85 -21.20 -23.96
N MET A 595 -16.40 -20.02 -23.83
CA MET A 595 -16.68 -19.13 -24.94
C MET A 595 -15.72 -17.96 -24.89
N HIS A 596 -15.05 -17.66 -25.99
CA HIS A 596 -14.27 -16.45 -26.12
C HIS A 596 -15.20 -15.23 -26.10
N ILE A 597 -15.13 -14.40 -25.06
CA ILE A 597 -16.17 -13.36 -24.74
C ILE A 597 -16.29 -12.25 -25.79
N VAL A 598 -15.33 -12.11 -26.69
CA VAL A 598 -15.34 -11.08 -27.74
C VAL A 598 -15.76 -11.65 -29.10
N SER A 599 -15.23 -12.82 -29.51
CA SER A 599 -15.53 -13.42 -30.83
C SER A 599 -16.72 -14.38 -30.81
N GLY A 600 -17.11 -14.88 -29.62
CA GLY A 600 -18.15 -15.91 -29.48
C GLY A 600 -17.69 -17.34 -29.86
N GLU A 601 -16.42 -17.50 -30.25
CA GLU A 601 -15.87 -18.81 -30.61
C GLU A 601 -15.65 -19.70 -29.39
N ALA A 602 -15.72 -21.03 -29.62
CA ALA A 602 -15.48 -21.99 -28.55
C ALA A 602 -13.98 -22.10 -28.23
N ILE A 603 -13.67 -22.17 -26.93
CA ILE A 603 -12.36 -22.56 -26.39
C ILE A 603 -12.58 -23.88 -25.66
N VAL A 604 -11.94 -24.96 -26.11
CA VAL A 604 -12.12 -26.31 -25.56
C VAL A 604 -10.88 -26.72 -24.78
N CYS A 605 -11.07 -27.02 -23.51
CA CYS A 605 -10.03 -27.54 -22.63
C CYS A 605 -10.26 -29.03 -22.41
N GLU A 606 -9.58 -29.87 -23.20
CA GLU A 606 -9.63 -31.34 -23.08
C GLU A 606 -8.71 -31.84 -21.97
N HIS A 607 -8.91 -33.10 -21.57
CA HIS A 607 -8.12 -33.81 -20.57
C HIS A 607 -8.10 -33.09 -19.21
N VAL A 608 -9.27 -32.69 -18.72
CA VAL A 608 -9.48 -32.02 -17.42
C VAL A 608 -9.88 -33.05 -16.38
N ASP A 609 -9.10 -33.20 -15.31
CA ASP A 609 -9.47 -34.05 -14.18
C ASP A 609 -10.37 -33.31 -13.17
N THR A 610 -10.21 -31.99 -13.06
CA THR A 610 -11.00 -31.13 -12.15
C THR A 610 -11.16 -29.72 -12.71
N THR A 611 -12.39 -29.20 -12.70
CA THR A 611 -12.66 -27.78 -12.95
C THR A 611 -12.90 -27.07 -11.63
N VAL A 612 -12.11 -26.02 -11.33
CA VAL A 612 -12.30 -25.17 -10.15
C VAL A 612 -13.10 -23.92 -10.52
N LEU A 613 -14.24 -23.74 -9.86
CA LEU A 613 -15.19 -22.66 -10.14
C LEU A 613 -14.88 -21.44 -9.27
N ALA A 614 -14.11 -20.50 -9.77
CA ALA A 614 -13.82 -19.20 -9.15
C ALA A 614 -14.73 -18.11 -9.76
N LEU A 615 -16.05 -18.33 -9.73
CA LEU A 615 -17.05 -17.55 -10.46
C LEU A 615 -17.59 -16.34 -9.67
N GLY A 616 -17.03 -16.05 -8.50
CA GLY A 616 -17.45 -14.96 -7.64
C GLY A 616 -18.34 -15.44 -6.48
N HIS A 617 -19.06 -14.50 -5.88
CA HIS A 617 -19.85 -14.75 -4.68
C HIS A 617 -21.24 -14.13 -4.80
N GLU A 618 -22.20 -14.70 -4.10
CA GLU A 618 -23.55 -14.15 -3.97
C GLU A 618 -23.83 -13.76 -2.51
N PRO A 619 -24.53 -12.63 -2.27
CA PRO A 619 -24.77 -12.13 -0.92
C PRO A 619 -25.73 -13.03 -0.15
N GLN A 620 -25.52 -13.15 1.18
CA GLN A 620 -26.45 -13.83 2.07
C GLN A 620 -27.46 -12.84 2.65
N THR A 621 -28.63 -12.73 2.00
CA THR A 621 -29.67 -11.73 2.31
C THR A 621 -30.84 -12.28 3.12
N ALA A 622 -30.86 -13.58 3.47
CA ALA A 622 -31.99 -14.23 4.14
C ALA A 622 -32.34 -13.52 5.46
N LEU A 623 -31.38 -13.24 6.32
CA LEU A 623 -31.62 -12.58 7.61
C LEU A 623 -32.20 -11.17 7.45
N GLU A 624 -31.79 -10.40 6.45
CA GLU A 624 -32.40 -9.09 6.15
C GLU A 624 -33.88 -9.23 5.88
N SER A 625 -34.24 -10.22 5.07
CA SER A 625 -35.65 -10.48 4.72
C SER A 625 -36.48 -10.93 5.93
N GLU A 626 -35.89 -11.75 6.81
CA GLU A 626 -36.55 -12.22 8.04
C GLU A 626 -36.83 -11.10 9.05
N LEU A 627 -35.93 -10.11 9.14
CA LEU A 627 -36.00 -9.05 10.15
C LEU A 627 -36.76 -7.80 9.65
N ARG A 628 -37.03 -7.69 8.37
CA ARG A 628 -37.58 -6.47 7.73
C ARG A 628 -38.85 -5.93 8.42
N ASP A 629 -39.74 -6.80 8.85
CA ASP A 629 -41.05 -6.41 9.41
C ASP A 629 -41.05 -6.29 10.94
N MET A 630 -39.87 -6.44 11.60
CA MET A 630 -39.77 -6.40 13.06
C MET A 630 -39.77 -4.97 13.64
N GLY A 631 -39.77 -3.92 12.82
CA GLY A 631 -39.71 -2.54 13.28
C GLY A 631 -38.40 -2.13 13.96
N LEU A 632 -37.34 -2.91 13.81
CA LEU A 632 -36.00 -2.67 14.34
C LEU A 632 -35.20 -1.76 13.44
N ARG A 633 -34.23 -1.05 14.04
CA ARG A 633 -33.18 -0.40 13.28
C ARG A 633 -32.21 -1.44 12.75
N ILE A 634 -32.06 -1.52 11.43
CA ILE A 634 -31.21 -2.49 10.76
C ILE A 634 -30.19 -1.74 9.91
N GLU A 635 -28.93 -2.09 10.08
CA GLU A 635 -27.82 -1.66 9.22
C GLU A 635 -27.21 -2.90 8.54
N ILE A 636 -26.72 -2.76 7.30
CA ILE A 636 -26.16 -3.87 6.53
C ILE A 636 -24.75 -3.51 6.09
N ALA A 637 -23.79 -4.43 6.22
CA ALA A 637 -22.40 -4.14 5.89
C ALA A 637 -21.66 -5.37 5.31
N GLY A 638 -20.74 -5.12 4.39
CA GLY A 638 -19.88 -6.12 3.78
C GLY A 638 -20.59 -6.93 2.69
N ASP A 639 -20.15 -8.17 2.50
CA ASP A 639 -20.53 -8.97 1.34
C ASP A 639 -22.01 -9.39 1.31
N CYS A 640 -22.73 -9.31 2.42
CA CYS A 640 -24.18 -9.50 2.42
C CYS A 640 -24.93 -8.31 1.78
N LEU A 641 -24.31 -7.12 1.74
CA LEU A 641 -24.78 -5.98 0.96
C LEU A 641 -24.38 -6.14 -0.52
N SER A 642 -23.10 -6.37 -0.78
CA SER A 642 -22.56 -6.64 -2.11
C SER A 642 -21.13 -7.21 -1.99
N PRO A 643 -20.84 -8.40 -2.53
CA PRO A 643 -19.51 -9.01 -2.45
C PRO A 643 -18.45 -8.20 -3.20
N ARG A 644 -17.44 -7.71 -2.46
CA ARG A 644 -16.33 -6.91 -2.99
C ARG A 644 -15.01 -7.32 -2.36
N SER A 645 -14.26 -6.38 -1.78
CA SER A 645 -13.00 -6.67 -1.10
C SER A 645 -13.08 -6.46 0.41
N ALA A 646 -12.00 -6.82 1.11
CA ALA A 646 -11.90 -6.55 2.55
C ALA A 646 -11.90 -5.05 2.88
N GLU A 647 -11.56 -4.19 1.92
CA GLU A 647 -11.60 -2.74 2.10
C GLU A 647 -13.02 -2.25 2.32
N GLU A 648 -13.93 -2.58 1.40
CA GLU A 648 -15.34 -2.19 1.49
C GLU A 648 -15.98 -2.81 2.72
N ALA A 649 -15.68 -4.08 3.01
CA ALA A 649 -16.22 -4.77 4.18
C ALA A 649 -15.86 -4.03 5.49
N VAL A 650 -14.61 -3.64 5.68
CA VAL A 650 -14.16 -2.91 6.88
C VAL A 650 -14.70 -1.47 6.89
N TYR A 651 -14.74 -0.81 5.75
CA TYR A 651 -15.27 0.55 5.63
C TYR A 651 -16.77 0.60 5.94
N GLU A 652 -17.55 -0.28 5.35
CA GLU A 652 -19.02 -0.37 5.60
C GLU A 652 -19.30 -0.80 7.03
N GLY A 653 -18.51 -1.73 7.60
CA GLY A 653 -18.60 -2.06 9.01
C GLY A 653 -18.41 -0.85 9.91
N MET A 654 -17.42 0.01 9.62
CA MET A 654 -17.27 1.28 10.33
C MET A 654 -18.50 2.18 10.17
N LEU A 655 -19.04 2.32 8.97
CA LEU A 655 -20.22 3.15 8.70
C LEU A 655 -21.46 2.63 9.45
N ALA A 656 -21.72 1.34 9.40
CA ALA A 656 -22.84 0.70 10.11
C ALA A 656 -22.73 0.89 11.63
N GLY A 657 -21.52 0.70 12.20
CA GLY A 657 -21.27 0.96 13.63
C GLY A 657 -21.36 2.46 14.02
N ARG A 658 -21.19 3.37 13.07
CA ARG A 658 -21.44 4.82 13.28
C ARG A 658 -22.91 5.19 13.13
N ALA A 659 -23.65 4.46 12.36
CA ALA A 659 -25.05 4.72 12.08
C ALA A 659 -25.97 4.33 13.25
N VAL A 660 -25.67 3.28 14.02
CA VAL A 660 -26.47 2.82 15.17
C VAL A 660 -26.37 3.72 16.40
#